data_897d99d70d153ed1bb070a8b331b70e4
#
_entry.id   897d99d70d153ed1bb070a8b331b70e4
#
_cell.length_a   1.000
_cell.length_b   1.000
_cell.length_c   1.000
_cell.angle_alpha   90.00
_cell.angle_beta   90.00
_cell.angle_gamma   90.00
#
_symmetry.space_group_name_H-M   'P 1'
#
loop_
_entity.id
_entity.type
_entity.pdbx_description
1 polymer ?
#
loop_
_entity_poly.entity_id
_entity_poly.type
_entity_poly.pdbx_seq_one_letter_code
_entity_poly.pdbx_strand_id
1 'polypeptide(L)'
;VTAARTRGRREVLEGRILAVSNRTNAEFSVDTGVPGAPRRVSFAKLREPLDVPGLLDIQTGSFEWLITSGLAEVLEEISPIEDFAGTMSLSLSDPRFEEVKASVEECRDKDMTYAAPLFVTAEFINNNTGEIKSQTVFMGDFPMMTEMGTFVINGTERVVVSQLVRSPGVYFDESIDKGTEKVLHSVRVIPSRGAWLEFDIDKRDTVGVRIDRKRRQPVTVLLKALGWTGERIAERFGFSGIMLTSLEKDNTANTDEALLDIHRKLRPGEPPTKESAQALLENLFFTEKRYDLARVGRYKVDKKLGIHTGGARVLTEEDLVTIIEYLLHLHAGDPVMTAPGGIEVPVEVDDIDHFGNRRLRSIGELIQNQFRVGLSRMERVVRERMTTQDAEAITPQTLMNIRPVVAGIREFFGTSQMSVFLDQRNPLASLTQKRRLSALGPGGLTRERAGLDVRDVHYSHYGRMCPIETPEGPNIGLIGYLSVYARVNPFGFIETPYRKVVDGTVTDEVVYLTADEEDLHVVAQANESLDAAGRFVASRIPVRRRDSEVELVDSARVDYMDVSPRQMVSVATAMIPFLEHDDANRALMGANMQKQAVPLIRSESPLVGTGMELRAAIDAGDVVVNEKAGVVEEVSADYITVMADDGSRKSYRMRKFSRTNQGTCANQSPIVDEDQRVEAGQVLADGPSTENGEMALGKNLLVAVMPWEGHNYEDAIIVSQRLVEEDVLTSIHIEEHEIDARDTKLGTEEITRDIPNVSDEVLADLDERGIVRIGAEVRDGDILVGKVTPKGETELTPEERLLRAIFGEKAREVRDTSMKVPHGESGKVIGIRVFSREDDDDLPPGVNELVRVYVAQKRKIQDGDKLAGRHGNKGVIGKILPKEDMPFLPDGTPVDVILNTHGVPRRMNIGQILETHLGWIGKAGWNIQVADGTRPDWAQRLPEELLSAGPDTNLATPVFDGAREDELAGLMASTLPNRDGEVMVGADGKATLFDGRTGEPFPYPIAVG
;
A
#
# COMPACT_ATOMS: atom_id res chain seq x y z
N VAL A 1 -14.56 17.96 -14.93
CA VAL A 1 -13.81 18.98 -14.16
C VAL A 1 -12.67 18.31 -13.40
N THR A 2 -12.87 17.14 -12.78
CA THR A 2 -11.80 16.39 -12.09
C THR A 2 -10.75 15.82 -13.06
N ALA A 3 -11.17 15.33 -14.22
CA ALA A 3 -10.25 14.85 -15.27
C ALA A 3 -9.41 15.97 -15.90
N ALA A 4 -9.93 17.19 -15.92
CA ALA A 4 -9.18 18.35 -16.42
C ALA A 4 -8.14 18.86 -15.41
N ARG A 5 -8.40 18.72 -14.11
CA ARG A 5 -7.45 19.08 -13.05
C ARG A 5 -6.30 18.08 -12.91
N THR A 6 -6.57 16.78 -13.09
CA THR A 6 -5.53 15.74 -13.11
C THR A 6 -4.68 15.83 -14.39
N ARG A 7 -5.27 16.17 -15.53
CA ARG A 7 -4.50 16.42 -16.75
C ARG A 7 -3.56 17.63 -16.60
N GLY A 8 -4.03 18.74 -16.03
CA GLY A 8 -3.19 19.92 -15.79
C GLY A 8 -2.00 19.62 -14.85
N ARG A 9 -2.20 18.78 -13.84
CA ARG A 9 -1.12 18.36 -12.92
C ARG A 9 -0.12 17.41 -13.59
N ARG A 10 -0.59 16.54 -14.46
CA ARG A 10 0.24 15.63 -15.25
C ARG A 10 1.06 16.37 -16.30
N GLU A 11 0.46 17.32 -17.02
CA GLU A 11 1.17 18.18 -17.97
C GLU A 11 2.21 19.08 -17.31
N VAL A 12 1.96 19.56 -16.09
CA VAL A 12 2.95 20.33 -15.29
C VAL A 12 4.07 19.43 -14.79
N LEU A 13 3.78 18.16 -14.43
CA LEU A 13 4.79 17.17 -14.03
C LEU A 13 5.56 16.64 -15.26
N GLU A 14 4.89 16.31 -16.35
CA GLU A 14 5.53 15.86 -17.60
C GLU A 14 6.30 17.00 -18.31
N GLY A 15 5.82 18.21 -18.26
CA GLY A 15 6.55 19.40 -18.76
C GLY A 15 7.83 19.69 -17.94
N ARG A 16 7.87 19.33 -16.67
CA ARG A 16 9.07 19.41 -15.81
C ARG A 16 10.07 18.27 -16.06
N ILE A 17 9.60 17.06 -16.36
CA ILE A 17 10.44 15.94 -16.75
C ILE A 17 11.23 16.27 -18.02
N LEU A 18 10.65 17.00 -18.95
CA LEU A 18 11.34 17.45 -20.19
C LEU A 18 12.27 18.66 -19.98
N ALA A 19 12.02 19.51 -18.97
CA ALA A 19 12.87 20.68 -18.67
C ALA A 19 14.14 20.34 -17.90
N VAL A 20 14.17 19.24 -17.16
CA VAL A 20 15.35 18.78 -16.38
C VAL A 20 16.40 18.10 -17.26
N SER A 21 16.05 17.63 -18.45
CA SER A 21 16.99 16.90 -19.34
C SER A 21 18.07 17.77 -19.99
N ASN A 22 18.05 19.08 -19.85
CA ASN A 22 19.00 20.00 -20.51
C ASN A 22 20.04 20.68 -19.60
N ARG A 23 20.22 20.24 -18.35
CA ARG A 23 21.29 20.75 -17.50
C ARG A 23 22.55 19.92 -17.65
N THR A 24 23.44 20.42 -18.49
CA THR A 24 24.81 19.95 -18.66
C THR A 24 25.70 20.33 -17.47
N ASN A 25 26.42 19.33 -16.97
CA ASN A 25 27.66 19.41 -16.19
C ASN A 25 27.75 20.32 -14.95
N ALA A 26 28.07 19.66 -13.85
CA ALA A 26 28.54 20.16 -12.57
C ALA A 26 27.44 20.70 -11.64
N GLU A 27 27.08 19.83 -10.74
CA GLU A 27 26.84 20.11 -9.32
C GLU A 27 26.24 18.84 -8.71
N PHE A 28 27.09 18.09 -8.01
CA PHE A 28 26.65 16.93 -7.19
C PHE A 28 26.06 17.41 -5.85
N SER A 29 25.20 18.42 -5.87
CA SER A 29 24.27 18.60 -4.78
C SER A 29 23.07 17.72 -5.07
N VAL A 30 22.47 17.08 -4.08
CA VAL A 30 21.12 16.55 -4.18
C VAL A 30 20.21 17.76 -4.29
N ASP A 31 20.17 18.33 -5.48
CA ASP A 31 19.09 19.21 -5.88
C ASP A 31 17.88 18.29 -6.00
N THR A 32 17.08 18.25 -4.96
CA THR A 32 15.88 17.39 -4.87
C THR A 32 14.84 17.79 -5.92
N GLY A 33 15.15 18.78 -6.76
CA GLY A 33 14.23 19.32 -7.74
C GLY A 33 12.99 20.01 -7.15
N VAL A 34 12.90 20.08 -5.82
CA VAL A 34 11.82 20.74 -5.09
C VAL A 34 12.30 22.10 -4.63
N PRO A 35 11.71 23.19 -5.14
CA PRO A 35 12.08 24.53 -4.74
C PRO A 35 11.91 24.77 -3.24
N GLY A 36 12.85 25.45 -2.60
CA GLY A 36 12.81 25.77 -1.16
C GLY A 36 13.04 24.59 -0.22
N ALA A 37 13.41 23.41 -0.75
CA ALA A 37 13.73 22.26 0.07
C ALA A 37 15.02 22.48 0.89
N PRO A 38 15.12 21.91 2.11
CA PRO A 38 16.35 21.98 2.89
C PRO A 38 17.48 21.28 2.14
N ARG A 39 18.65 21.93 2.16
CA ARG A 39 19.84 21.38 1.49
C ARG A 39 20.47 20.30 2.37
N ARG A 40 20.64 19.10 1.79
CA ARG A 40 21.44 18.03 2.38
C ARG A 40 22.73 17.83 1.61
N VAL A 41 23.83 17.66 2.31
CA VAL A 41 25.10 17.31 1.69
C VAL A 41 25.15 15.80 1.50
N SER A 42 25.31 15.34 0.27
CA SER A 42 25.16 13.93 -0.10
C SER A 42 26.49 13.24 -0.35
N PHE A 43 26.58 12.00 0.13
CA PHE A 43 27.68 11.06 -0.17
C PHE A 43 27.47 10.26 -1.46
N ALA A 44 26.36 10.46 -2.16
CA ALA A 44 26.08 9.77 -3.40
C ALA A 44 27.19 9.95 -4.43
N LYS A 45 27.64 8.86 -5.06
CA LYS A 45 28.67 8.82 -6.09
C LYS A 45 28.15 8.44 -7.46
N LEU A 46 26.97 7.81 -7.48
CA LEU A 46 26.31 7.35 -8.70
C LEU A 46 25.33 8.42 -9.20
N ARG A 47 25.35 8.62 -10.52
CA ARG A 47 24.37 9.47 -11.18
C ARG A 47 23.05 8.67 -11.32
N GLU A 48 21.96 9.18 -10.81
CA GLU A 48 20.63 8.63 -11.04
C GLU A 48 20.03 9.28 -12.30
N PRO A 49 19.82 8.50 -13.36
CA PRO A 49 19.30 9.03 -14.63
C PRO A 49 17.78 9.20 -14.63
N LEU A 50 17.09 8.67 -13.64
CA LEU A 50 15.64 8.66 -13.54
C LEU A 50 15.21 9.15 -12.15
N ASP A 51 14.30 10.11 -12.13
CA ASP A 51 13.66 10.54 -10.89
C ASP A 51 12.70 9.46 -10.37
N VAL A 52 12.48 9.47 -9.05
CA VAL A 52 11.53 8.57 -8.42
C VAL A 52 10.12 8.81 -9.01
N PRO A 53 9.43 7.77 -9.50
CA PRO A 53 8.07 7.92 -10.04
C PRO A 53 7.09 8.33 -8.94
N GLY A 54 5.89 8.75 -9.32
CA GLY A 54 4.82 9.05 -8.36
C GLY A 54 4.53 7.86 -7.46
N LEU A 55 4.72 8.03 -6.14
CA LEU A 55 4.60 6.93 -5.19
C LEU A 55 3.15 6.46 -4.99
N LEU A 56 2.17 7.29 -5.33
CA LEU A 56 0.73 6.97 -5.26
C LEU A 56 0.12 6.48 -6.59
N ASP A 57 0.89 6.40 -7.66
CA ASP A 57 0.38 6.07 -9.00
C ASP A 57 -0.30 4.69 -9.07
N ILE A 58 0.11 3.76 -8.21
CA ILE A 58 -0.54 2.45 -8.09
C ILE A 58 -2.03 2.57 -7.69
N GLN A 59 -2.38 3.58 -6.90
CA GLN A 59 -3.75 3.85 -6.48
C GLN A 59 -4.48 4.75 -7.47
N THR A 60 -3.93 5.92 -7.75
CA THR A 60 -4.58 6.95 -8.57
C THR A 60 -4.73 6.53 -10.02
N GLY A 61 -3.71 5.95 -10.62
CA GLY A 61 -3.74 5.49 -12.02
C GLY A 61 -4.73 4.35 -12.25
N SER A 62 -4.83 3.42 -11.30
CA SER A 62 -5.81 2.32 -11.39
C SER A 62 -7.25 2.81 -11.28
N PHE A 63 -7.51 3.80 -10.41
CA PHE A 63 -8.84 4.39 -10.28
C PHE A 63 -9.22 5.25 -11.50
N GLU A 64 -8.27 6.00 -12.04
CA GLU A 64 -8.47 6.77 -13.28
C GLU A 64 -8.85 5.84 -14.45
N TRP A 65 -8.14 4.72 -14.59
CA TRP A 65 -8.52 3.69 -15.57
C TRP A 65 -9.94 3.17 -15.36
N LEU A 66 -10.35 2.92 -14.11
CA LEU A 66 -11.71 2.46 -13.81
C LEU A 66 -12.76 3.47 -14.30
N ILE A 67 -12.55 4.76 -14.01
CA ILE A 67 -13.49 5.83 -14.37
C ILE A 67 -13.54 6.05 -15.89
N THR A 68 -12.39 6.01 -16.54
CA THR A 68 -12.28 6.35 -18.00
C THR A 68 -12.69 5.18 -18.92
N SER A 69 -12.37 3.94 -18.52
CA SER A 69 -12.53 2.77 -19.39
C SER A 69 -13.18 1.59 -18.68
N GLY A 70 -12.82 1.31 -17.44
CA GLY A 70 -13.18 0.08 -16.76
C GLY A 70 -14.69 -0.10 -16.54
N LEU A 71 -15.43 0.98 -16.27
CA LEU A 71 -16.88 0.92 -16.13
C LEU A 71 -17.57 0.70 -17.50
N ALA A 72 -17.09 1.36 -18.55
CA ALA A 72 -17.61 1.20 -19.89
C ALA A 72 -17.44 -0.24 -20.40
N GLU A 73 -16.27 -0.85 -20.18
CA GLU A 73 -15.99 -2.25 -20.54
C GLU A 73 -17.02 -3.23 -19.92
N VAL A 74 -17.40 -3.01 -18.67
CA VAL A 74 -18.39 -3.89 -17.99
C VAL A 74 -19.81 -3.67 -18.53
N LEU A 75 -20.16 -2.44 -18.85
CA LEU A 75 -21.48 -2.13 -19.45
C LEU A 75 -21.60 -2.74 -20.85
N GLU A 76 -20.55 -2.68 -21.65
CA GLU A 76 -20.48 -3.33 -22.96
C GLU A 76 -20.54 -4.86 -22.87
N GLU A 77 -19.86 -5.46 -21.87
CA GLU A 77 -19.84 -6.91 -21.65
C GLU A 77 -21.23 -7.46 -21.33
N ILE A 78 -22.04 -6.71 -20.57
CA ILE A 78 -23.38 -7.16 -20.17
C ILE A 78 -24.43 -6.85 -21.23
N SER A 79 -24.20 -5.82 -22.03
CA SER A 79 -25.11 -5.40 -23.09
C SER A 79 -24.92 -6.22 -24.39
N PRO A 80 -25.98 -6.51 -25.13
CA PRO A 80 -27.40 -6.30 -24.79
C PRO A 80 -27.95 -7.34 -23.81
N ILE A 81 -28.87 -6.89 -22.96
CA ILE A 81 -29.70 -7.78 -22.13
C ILE A 81 -30.96 -8.13 -22.91
N GLU A 82 -31.08 -9.36 -23.34
CA GLU A 82 -32.21 -9.86 -24.13
C GLU A 82 -33.19 -10.67 -23.30
N ASP A 83 -34.45 -10.60 -23.64
CA ASP A 83 -35.45 -11.48 -23.08
C ASP A 83 -35.29 -12.95 -23.59
N PHE A 84 -36.02 -13.91 -23.01
CA PHE A 84 -35.92 -15.33 -23.40
C PHE A 84 -36.38 -15.60 -24.85
N ALA A 85 -37.16 -14.71 -25.43
CA ALA A 85 -37.70 -14.85 -26.79
C ALA A 85 -36.90 -14.01 -27.82
N GLY A 86 -35.94 -13.16 -27.40
CA GLY A 86 -35.18 -12.26 -28.26
C GLY A 86 -36.01 -11.09 -28.83
N THR A 87 -37.19 -10.84 -28.25
CA THR A 87 -38.13 -9.82 -28.73
C THR A 87 -37.84 -8.42 -28.21
N MET A 88 -37.18 -8.34 -27.11
CA MET A 88 -36.81 -7.08 -26.43
C MET A 88 -35.33 -7.10 -26.02
N SER A 89 -34.65 -5.98 -26.16
CA SER A 89 -33.27 -5.82 -25.71
C SER A 89 -33.07 -4.50 -25.00
N LEU A 90 -32.20 -4.51 -23.97
CA LEU A 90 -31.75 -3.33 -23.23
C LEU A 90 -30.24 -3.23 -23.32
N SER A 91 -29.75 -2.13 -23.84
CA SER A 91 -28.33 -1.80 -23.92
C SER A 91 -27.98 -0.69 -22.93
N LEU A 92 -26.85 -0.81 -22.28
CA LEU A 92 -26.31 0.16 -21.34
C LEU A 92 -25.02 0.72 -21.90
N SER A 93 -24.87 2.03 -21.90
CA SER A 93 -23.68 2.71 -22.44
C SER A 93 -23.38 4.00 -21.70
N ASP A 94 -22.23 4.60 -22.00
CA ASP A 94 -21.83 5.95 -21.64
C ASP A 94 -21.99 6.27 -20.13
N PRO A 95 -21.15 5.69 -19.27
CA PRO A 95 -21.16 6.00 -17.84
C PRO A 95 -20.67 7.43 -17.61
N ARG A 96 -21.46 8.25 -16.91
CA ARG A 96 -21.18 9.66 -16.62
C ARG A 96 -21.29 9.91 -15.13
N PHE A 97 -20.37 10.72 -14.62
CA PHE A 97 -20.42 11.22 -13.26
C PHE A 97 -20.84 12.67 -13.22
N GLU A 98 -21.72 13.01 -12.32
CA GLU A 98 -22.02 14.39 -11.96
C GLU A 98 -21.04 14.90 -10.89
N GLU A 99 -21.14 16.19 -10.57
CA GLU A 99 -20.31 16.80 -9.53
C GLU A 99 -20.58 16.17 -8.16
N VAL A 100 -19.53 16.09 -7.35
CA VAL A 100 -19.63 15.57 -5.99
C VAL A 100 -20.48 16.49 -5.14
N LYS A 101 -21.41 15.94 -4.37
CA LYS A 101 -22.39 16.69 -3.57
C LYS A 101 -21.77 17.42 -2.38
N ALA A 102 -20.72 16.86 -1.78
CA ALA A 102 -20.06 17.41 -0.61
C ALA A 102 -18.55 17.32 -0.74
N SER A 103 -17.82 18.23 -0.08
CA SER A 103 -16.36 18.18 -0.03
C SER A 103 -15.87 17.02 0.83
N VAL A 104 -14.57 16.67 0.69
CA VAL A 104 -13.95 15.63 1.52
C VAL A 104 -14.02 15.99 3.00
N GLU A 105 -13.82 17.26 3.34
CA GLU A 105 -13.87 17.75 4.73
C GLU A 105 -15.28 17.64 5.29
N GLU A 106 -16.29 18.07 4.54
CA GLU A 106 -17.70 17.94 4.95
C GLU A 106 -18.10 16.48 5.13
N CYS A 107 -17.63 15.57 4.28
CA CYS A 107 -17.90 14.15 4.42
C CYS A 107 -17.30 13.56 5.70
N ARG A 108 -16.09 14.00 6.08
CA ARG A 108 -15.49 13.60 7.35
C ARG A 108 -16.23 14.17 8.55
N ASP A 109 -16.67 15.40 8.42
CA ASP A 109 -17.35 16.12 9.51
C ASP A 109 -18.75 15.62 9.79
N LYS A 110 -19.47 15.21 8.75
CA LYS A 110 -20.86 14.75 8.82
C LYS A 110 -21.03 13.24 8.69
N ASP A 111 -19.95 12.46 8.81
CA ASP A 111 -19.97 11.00 8.66
C ASP A 111 -20.57 10.50 7.33
N MET A 112 -20.37 11.26 6.27
CA MET A 112 -20.89 10.96 4.94
C MET A 112 -19.85 10.20 4.11
N THR A 113 -20.31 9.59 3.02
CA THR A 113 -19.43 8.97 2.02
C THR A 113 -19.14 9.99 0.92
N TYR A 114 -17.84 10.17 0.59
CA TYR A 114 -17.41 10.99 -0.53
C TYR A 114 -17.71 10.25 -1.83
N ALA A 115 -18.81 10.59 -2.49
CA ALA A 115 -19.32 9.91 -3.66
C ALA A 115 -19.85 10.89 -4.70
N ALA A 116 -19.82 10.46 -5.96
CA ALA A 116 -20.44 11.16 -7.07
C ALA A 116 -21.60 10.34 -7.66
N PRO A 117 -22.70 10.97 -8.07
CA PRO A 117 -23.78 10.28 -8.74
C PRO A 117 -23.32 9.70 -10.09
N LEU A 118 -23.55 8.40 -10.30
CA LEU A 118 -23.26 7.69 -11.55
C LEU A 118 -24.54 7.58 -12.38
N PHE A 119 -24.48 8.01 -13.61
CA PHE A 119 -25.54 7.88 -14.61
C PHE A 119 -25.08 7.05 -15.79
N VAL A 120 -25.97 6.29 -16.37
CA VAL A 120 -25.74 5.54 -17.61
C VAL A 120 -26.86 5.81 -18.60
N THR A 121 -26.54 5.75 -19.88
CA THR A 121 -27.52 5.79 -20.95
C THR A 121 -28.06 4.40 -21.18
N ALA A 122 -29.37 4.21 -21.01
CA ALA A 122 -30.06 2.97 -21.22
C ALA A 122 -30.95 3.07 -22.46
N GLU A 123 -30.76 2.19 -23.42
CA GLU A 123 -31.53 2.09 -24.66
C GLU A 123 -32.30 0.79 -24.68
N PHE A 124 -33.62 0.93 -24.65
CA PHE A 124 -34.53 -0.18 -24.76
C PHE A 124 -35.04 -0.28 -26.20
N ILE A 125 -34.90 -1.43 -26.80
CA ILE A 125 -35.32 -1.74 -28.18
C ILE A 125 -36.36 -2.84 -28.13
N ASN A 126 -37.53 -2.58 -28.73
CA ASN A 126 -38.55 -3.58 -28.97
C ASN A 126 -38.46 -4.04 -30.42
N ASN A 127 -37.90 -5.23 -30.65
CA ASN A 127 -37.67 -5.77 -31.99
C ASN A 127 -38.97 -6.03 -32.77
N ASN A 128 -40.12 -6.18 -32.07
CA ASN A 128 -41.39 -6.43 -32.73
C ASN A 128 -42.04 -5.17 -33.29
N THR A 129 -41.91 -4.03 -32.57
CA THR A 129 -42.50 -2.73 -32.98
C THR A 129 -41.48 -1.81 -33.63
N GLY A 130 -40.21 -2.08 -33.49
CA GLY A 130 -39.10 -1.21 -33.91
C GLY A 130 -38.96 0.04 -33.04
N GLU A 131 -39.60 0.13 -31.89
CA GLU A 131 -39.57 1.24 -30.97
C GLU A 131 -38.25 1.28 -30.19
N ILE A 132 -37.60 2.43 -30.17
CA ILE A 132 -36.35 2.66 -29.38
C ILE A 132 -36.65 3.73 -28.33
N LYS A 133 -36.48 3.40 -27.05
CA LYS A 133 -36.58 4.32 -25.92
C LYS A 133 -35.22 4.51 -25.30
N SER A 134 -34.59 5.69 -25.46
CA SER A 134 -33.33 6.04 -24.80
C SER A 134 -33.60 6.94 -23.61
N GLN A 135 -32.99 6.61 -22.48
CA GLN A 135 -33.13 7.37 -21.23
C GLN A 135 -31.86 7.30 -20.39
N THR A 136 -31.49 8.42 -19.79
CA THR A 136 -30.41 8.43 -18.79
C THR A 136 -30.97 7.94 -17.45
N VAL A 137 -30.32 6.92 -16.88
CA VAL A 137 -30.75 6.28 -15.63
C VAL A 137 -29.68 6.47 -14.56
N PHE A 138 -30.12 6.87 -13.38
CA PHE A 138 -29.27 6.95 -12.19
C PHE A 138 -28.91 5.52 -11.71
N MET A 139 -27.60 5.26 -11.49
CA MET A 139 -27.10 3.96 -11.06
C MET A 139 -26.71 3.91 -9.59
N GLY A 140 -26.72 5.04 -8.91
CA GLY A 140 -26.37 5.18 -7.51
C GLY A 140 -25.19 6.13 -7.27
N ASP A 141 -24.96 6.44 -6.00
CA ASP A 141 -23.80 7.21 -5.59
C ASP A 141 -22.58 6.31 -5.55
N PHE A 142 -21.57 6.65 -6.35
CA PHE A 142 -20.34 5.86 -6.50
C PHE A 142 -19.21 6.52 -5.70
N PRO A 143 -18.55 5.78 -4.75
CA PRO A 143 -17.47 6.34 -3.97
C PRO A 143 -16.32 6.82 -4.85
N MET A 144 -15.85 8.03 -4.60
CA MET A 144 -14.77 8.66 -5.35
C MET A 144 -13.48 8.65 -4.54
N MET A 145 -12.36 8.46 -5.22
CA MET A 145 -11.04 8.54 -4.63
C MET A 145 -10.66 9.99 -4.37
N THR A 146 -10.08 10.26 -3.21
CA THR A 146 -9.48 11.56 -2.91
C THR A 146 -8.16 11.74 -3.66
N GLU A 147 -7.62 12.96 -3.69
CA GLU A 147 -6.32 13.23 -4.32
C GLU A 147 -5.17 12.42 -3.71
N MET A 148 -5.32 11.98 -2.47
CA MET A 148 -4.34 11.19 -1.73
C MET A 148 -4.48 9.67 -1.91
N GLY A 149 -5.34 9.22 -2.81
CA GLY A 149 -5.53 7.79 -3.08
C GLY A 149 -6.36 7.06 -2.02
N THR A 150 -7.16 7.76 -1.23
CA THR A 150 -8.02 7.21 -0.19
C THR A 150 -9.49 7.37 -0.53
N PHE A 151 -10.35 6.64 0.21
CA PHE A 151 -11.80 6.78 0.14
C PHE A 151 -12.34 7.21 1.49
N VAL A 152 -13.31 8.10 1.48
CA VAL A 152 -14.04 8.49 2.69
C VAL A 152 -15.38 7.76 2.68
N ILE A 153 -15.52 6.78 3.57
CA ILE A 153 -16.71 5.94 3.70
C ILE A 153 -17.29 6.15 5.11
N ASN A 154 -18.50 6.67 5.19
CA ASN A 154 -19.17 7.01 6.47
C ASN A 154 -18.26 7.86 7.38
N GLY A 155 -17.59 8.85 6.82
CA GLY A 155 -16.70 9.77 7.54
C GLY A 155 -15.31 9.22 7.85
N THR A 156 -15.05 7.94 7.66
CA THR A 156 -13.73 7.30 7.90
C THR A 156 -12.95 7.15 6.62
N GLU A 157 -11.64 7.44 6.69
CA GLU A 157 -10.75 7.20 5.54
C GLU A 157 -10.34 5.74 5.45
N ARG A 158 -10.44 5.20 4.25
CA ARG A 158 -10.06 3.83 3.92
C ARG A 158 -9.15 3.78 2.70
N VAL A 159 -8.33 2.74 2.65
CA VAL A 159 -7.47 2.41 1.52
C VAL A 159 -7.83 1.02 1.02
N VAL A 160 -7.90 0.85 -0.28
CA VAL A 160 -8.03 -0.46 -0.91
C VAL A 160 -6.64 -0.97 -1.27
N VAL A 161 -6.27 -2.11 -0.68
CA VAL A 161 -4.97 -2.74 -0.87
C VAL A 161 -4.97 -3.54 -2.17
N SER A 162 -3.90 -3.43 -2.96
CA SER A 162 -3.71 -4.24 -4.15
C SER A 162 -3.49 -5.71 -3.81
N GLN A 163 -4.08 -6.61 -4.58
CA GLN A 163 -4.02 -8.04 -4.34
C GLN A 163 -3.12 -8.74 -5.34
N LEU A 164 -2.18 -9.56 -4.86
CA LEU A 164 -1.38 -10.47 -5.68
C LEU A 164 -2.18 -11.74 -5.97
N VAL A 165 -2.33 -12.07 -7.24
CA VAL A 165 -3.02 -13.27 -7.68
C VAL A 165 -2.21 -13.97 -8.77
N ARG A 166 -2.45 -15.26 -8.95
CA ARG A 166 -1.94 -15.95 -10.13
C ARG A 166 -2.61 -15.39 -11.37
N SER A 167 -1.84 -15.05 -12.39
CA SER A 167 -2.37 -14.60 -13.68
C SER A 167 -3.25 -15.70 -14.30
N PRO A 168 -4.38 -15.37 -14.93
CA PRO A 168 -5.05 -16.35 -15.79
C PRO A 168 -4.11 -16.80 -16.89
N GLY A 169 -4.24 -18.08 -17.31
CA GLY A 169 -3.36 -18.69 -18.32
C GLY A 169 -3.24 -20.19 -18.15
N VAL A 170 -2.21 -20.76 -18.78
CA VAL A 170 -1.90 -22.19 -18.72
C VAL A 170 -0.61 -22.40 -17.95
N TYR A 171 -0.61 -23.35 -17.01
CA TYR A 171 0.50 -23.63 -16.12
C TYR A 171 0.83 -25.11 -16.12
N PHE A 172 2.04 -25.45 -16.47
CA PHE A 172 2.58 -26.80 -16.45
C PHE A 172 3.37 -27.01 -15.16
N ASP A 173 3.06 -28.09 -14.47
CA ASP A 173 3.58 -28.42 -13.16
C ASP A 173 4.13 -29.84 -13.13
N GLU A 174 5.17 -30.07 -12.33
CA GLU A 174 5.82 -31.33 -12.12
C GLU A 174 5.63 -31.80 -10.70
N SER A 175 5.32 -33.07 -10.52
CA SER A 175 5.20 -33.70 -9.21
C SER A 175 5.82 -35.10 -9.20
N ILE A 176 6.42 -35.47 -8.07
CA ILE A 176 6.99 -36.83 -7.89
C ILE A 176 6.02 -37.66 -7.09
N ASP A 177 5.57 -38.80 -7.65
CA ASP A 177 4.72 -39.74 -6.92
C ASP A 177 5.53 -40.43 -5.82
N LYS A 178 5.12 -40.22 -4.58
CA LYS A 178 5.82 -40.76 -3.38
C LYS A 178 5.92 -42.30 -3.32
N GLY A 179 5.10 -43.00 -4.10
CA GLY A 179 5.06 -44.46 -4.08
C GLY A 179 5.89 -45.12 -5.17
N THR A 180 6.02 -44.48 -6.31
CA THR A 180 6.71 -45.05 -7.49
C THR A 180 7.93 -44.26 -7.92
N GLU A 181 8.20 -43.10 -7.27
CA GLU A 181 9.26 -42.14 -7.61
C GLU A 181 9.22 -41.66 -9.07
N LYS A 182 8.10 -41.91 -9.78
CA LYS A 182 7.91 -41.40 -11.14
C LYS A 182 7.62 -39.92 -11.12
N VAL A 183 8.23 -39.22 -12.07
CA VAL A 183 7.92 -37.84 -12.37
C VAL A 183 6.59 -37.78 -13.13
N LEU A 184 5.62 -37.07 -12.60
CA LEU A 184 4.29 -36.88 -13.16
C LEU A 184 4.11 -35.43 -13.55
N HIS A 185 3.62 -35.18 -14.74
CA HIS A 185 3.34 -33.83 -15.23
C HIS A 185 1.84 -33.56 -15.24
N SER A 186 1.50 -32.35 -14.95
CA SER A 186 0.12 -31.85 -14.99
C SER A 186 0.06 -30.44 -15.57
N VAL A 187 -1.09 -30.06 -16.09
CA VAL A 187 -1.33 -28.72 -16.59
C VAL A 187 -2.65 -28.21 -16.05
N ARG A 188 -2.69 -26.94 -15.69
CA ARG A 188 -3.89 -26.24 -15.23
C ARG A 188 -4.19 -25.06 -16.11
N VAL A 189 -5.39 -25.00 -16.64
CA VAL A 189 -5.91 -23.83 -17.34
C VAL A 189 -6.74 -23.04 -16.36
N ILE A 190 -6.29 -21.83 -16.04
CA ILE A 190 -6.92 -20.94 -15.05
C ILE A 190 -7.48 -19.74 -15.80
N PRO A 191 -8.83 -19.61 -15.89
CA PRO A 191 -9.46 -18.41 -16.46
C PRO A 191 -9.48 -17.26 -15.44
N SER A 192 -9.73 -16.05 -15.91
CA SER A 192 -10.10 -14.93 -15.07
C SER A 192 -11.49 -15.13 -14.44
N ARG A 193 -12.41 -15.70 -15.24
CA ARG A 193 -13.76 -16.07 -14.80
C ARG A 193 -14.18 -17.36 -15.50
N GLY A 194 -14.61 -18.36 -14.75
CA GLY A 194 -15.10 -19.62 -15.29
C GLY A 194 -14.56 -20.85 -14.58
N ALA A 195 -14.80 -22.01 -15.16
CA ALA A 195 -14.40 -23.30 -14.63
C ALA A 195 -12.91 -23.59 -14.92
N TRP A 196 -12.21 -24.16 -13.95
CA TRP A 196 -10.84 -24.64 -14.15
C TRP A 196 -10.83 -25.92 -14.97
N LEU A 197 -9.82 -26.06 -15.82
CA LEU A 197 -9.55 -27.28 -16.58
C LEU A 197 -8.15 -27.78 -16.20
N GLU A 198 -8.08 -29.02 -15.74
CA GLU A 198 -6.81 -29.63 -15.32
C GLU A 198 -6.59 -30.92 -16.11
N PHE A 199 -5.40 -31.08 -16.70
CA PHE A 199 -4.95 -32.32 -17.31
C PHE A 199 -3.83 -32.90 -16.47
N ASP A 200 -3.84 -34.22 -16.26
CA ASP A 200 -2.80 -34.88 -15.49
C ASP A 200 -2.42 -36.23 -16.15
N ILE A 201 -1.13 -36.56 -16.05
CA ILE A 201 -0.60 -37.86 -16.41
C ILE A 201 -0.49 -38.68 -15.13
N ASP A 202 -1.14 -39.84 -15.07
CA ASP A 202 -1.10 -40.68 -13.87
C ASP A 202 0.06 -41.70 -13.96
N LYS A 203 0.32 -42.38 -12.84
CA LYS A 203 1.34 -43.41 -12.72
C LYS A 203 1.16 -44.63 -13.63
N ARG A 204 -0.01 -44.78 -14.28
CA ARG A 204 -0.34 -45.80 -15.24
C ARG A 204 -0.15 -45.35 -16.69
N ASP A 205 0.51 -44.23 -16.88
CA ASP A 205 0.78 -43.62 -18.17
C ASP A 205 -0.52 -43.40 -18.97
N THR A 206 -1.51 -42.72 -18.33
CA THR A 206 -2.75 -42.27 -18.97
C THR A 206 -2.99 -40.80 -18.74
N VAL A 207 -3.45 -40.09 -19.76
CA VAL A 207 -3.84 -38.68 -19.67
C VAL A 207 -5.27 -38.57 -19.22
N GLY A 208 -5.48 -37.87 -18.11
CA GLY A 208 -6.81 -37.58 -17.56
C GLY A 208 -7.13 -36.11 -17.62
N VAL A 209 -8.41 -35.80 -17.57
CA VAL A 209 -8.94 -34.44 -17.47
C VAL A 209 -9.85 -34.32 -16.26
N ARG A 210 -9.77 -33.21 -15.56
CA ARG A 210 -10.70 -32.78 -14.51
C ARG A 210 -11.33 -31.47 -14.92
N ILE A 211 -12.65 -31.47 -14.99
CA ILE A 211 -13.44 -30.29 -15.32
C ILE A 211 -14.01 -29.75 -14.01
N ASP A 212 -13.76 -28.46 -13.69
CA ASP A 212 -14.27 -27.78 -12.49
C ASP A 212 -14.00 -28.57 -11.19
N ARG A 213 -12.79 -29.14 -11.05
CA ARG A 213 -12.34 -29.94 -9.88
C ARG A 213 -13.19 -31.19 -9.60
N LYS A 214 -13.97 -31.66 -10.56
CA LYS A 214 -14.77 -32.89 -10.45
C LYS A 214 -13.90 -34.13 -10.68
N ARG A 215 -14.56 -35.32 -10.75
CA ARG A 215 -13.88 -36.59 -10.94
C ARG A 215 -13.07 -36.63 -12.23
N ARG A 216 -11.86 -37.17 -12.16
CA ARG A 216 -10.95 -37.42 -13.29
C ARG A 216 -11.62 -38.35 -14.31
N GLN A 217 -11.46 -38.06 -15.60
CA GLN A 217 -11.88 -38.88 -16.73
C GLN A 217 -10.78 -38.88 -17.80
N PRO A 218 -10.75 -39.89 -18.71
CA PRO A 218 -9.80 -39.89 -19.80
C PRO A 218 -9.93 -38.62 -20.66
N VAL A 219 -8.81 -38.06 -21.11
CA VAL A 219 -8.80 -36.85 -21.97
C VAL A 219 -9.50 -37.13 -23.33
N THR A 220 -9.47 -38.36 -23.79
CA THR A 220 -10.11 -38.80 -25.03
C THR A 220 -11.63 -38.62 -25.02
N VAL A 221 -12.26 -38.70 -23.83
CA VAL A 221 -13.70 -38.41 -23.67
C VAL A 221 -13.97 -36.93 -23.98
N LEU A 222 -13.13 -36.02 -23.50
CA LEU A 222 -13.26 -34.58 -23.80
C LEU A 222 -13.06 -34.32 -25.30
N LEU A 223 -12.03 -34.90 -25.92
CA LEU A 223 -11.76 -34.72 -27.35
C LEU A 223 -12.90 -35.27 -28.22
N LYS A 224 -13.44 -36.44 -27.86
CA LYS A 224 -14.64 -37.02 -28.56
C LYS A 224 -15.88 -36.16 -28.39
N ALA A 225 -16.06 -35.54 -27.18
CA ALA A 225 -17.16 -34.61 -26.94
C ALA A 225 -17.08 -33.36 -27.82
N LEU A 226 -15.85 -32.95 -28.19
CA LEU A 226 -15.59 -31.87 -29.15
C LEU A 226 -15.70 -32.28 -30.63
N GLY A 227 -16.05 -33.52 -30.89
CA GLY A 227 -16.28 -34.02 -32.26
C GLY A 227 -15.09 -34.76 -32.88
N TRP A 228 -14.04 -35.08 -32.13
CA TRP A 228 -12.88 -35.83 -32.62
C TRP A 228 -13.22 -37.32 -32.71
N THR A 229 -12.82 -37.95 -33.79
CA THR A 229 -12.87 -39.41 -33.91
C THR A 229 -11.65 -40.06 -33.28
N GLY A 230 -11.76 -41.32 -32.85
CA GLY A 230 -10.61 -42.06 -32.33
C GLY A 230 -9.43 -42.15 -33.31
N GLU A 231 -9.73 -42.24 -34.62
CA GLU A 231 -8.71 -42.23 -35.67
C GLU A 231 -7.97 -40.89 -35.75
N ARG A 232 -8.71 -39.79 -35.73
CA ARG A 232 -8.11 -38.43 -35.74
C ARG A 232 -7.25 -38.18 -34.50
N ILE A 233 -7.65 -38.67 -33.31
CA ILE A 233 -6.87 -38.62 -32.08
C ILE A 233 -5.59 -39.43 -32.24
N ALA A 234 -5.67 -40.66 -32.75
CA ALA A 234 -4.52 -41.52 -32.97
C ALA A 234 -3.55 -40.95 -34.04
N GLU A 235 -4.02 -40.30 -35.08
CA GLU A 235 -3.22 -39.65 -36.11
C GLU A 235 -2.47 -38.42 -35.53
N ARG A 236 -3.16 -37.56 -34.80
CA ARG A 236 -2.60 -36.32 -34.25
C ARG A 236 -1.61 -36.56 -33.09
N PHE A 237 -1.94 -37.48 -32.18
CA PHE A 237 -1.18 -37.76 -30.96
C PHE A 237 -0.40 -39.09 -30.99
N GLY A 238 -0.33 -39.73 -32.18
CA GLY A 238 0.27 -41.07 -32.34
C GLY A 238 1.76 -41.16 -32.05
N PHE A 239 2.44 -40.03 -31.91
CA PHE A 239 3.82 -39.96 -31.43
C PHE A 239 3.97 -40.34 -29.94
N SER A 240 2.86 -40.30 -29.17
CA SER A 240 2.85 -40.60 -27.75
C SER A 240 2.11 -41.90 -27.45
N GLY A 241 2.82 -42.92 -26.94
CA GLY A 241 2.21 -44.19 -26.47
C GLY A 241 1.21 -44.03 -25.33
N ILE A 242 1.35 -42.96 -24.55
CA ILE A 242 0.48 -42.62 -23.42
C ILE A 242 -0.95 -42.27 -23.89
N MET A 243 -1.05 -41.55 -25.02
CA MET A 243 -2.33 -41.19 -25.59
C MET A 243 -3.07 -42.41 -26.18
N LEU A 244 -2.34 -43.33 -26.79
CA LEU A 244 -2.90 -44.60 -27.28
C LEU A 244 -3.42 -45.46 -26.11
N THR A 245 -2.65 -45.57 -25.02
CA THR A 245 -3.09 -46.24 -23.78
C THR A 245 -4.35 -45.59 -23.19
N SER A 246 -4.47 -44.29 -23.27
CA SER A 246 -5.64 -43.55 -22.79
C SER A 246 -6.88 -43.82 -23.67
N LEU A 247 -6.69 -43.97 -24.98
CA LEU A 247 -7.74 -44.31 -25.94
C LEU A 247 -8.25 -45.77 -25.75
N GLU A 248 -7.37 -46.71 -25.41
CA GLU A 248 -7.76 -48.10 -25.08
C GLU A 248 -8.60 -48.21 -23.81
N LYS A 249 -8.37 -47.32 -22.83
CA LYS A 249 -9.11 -47.28 -21.57
C LYS A 249 -10.40 -46.46 -21.62
N ASP A 250 -10.67 -45.83 -22.75
CA ASP A 250 -11.88 -45.05 -22.97
C ASP A 250 -13.05 -45.96 -23.35
N ASN A 251 -14.10 -45.94 -22.54
CA ASN A 251 -15.29 -46.75 -22.75
C ASN A 251 -16.34 -46.08 -23.65
N THR A 252 -16.09 -44.89 -24.18
CA THR A 252 -17.03 -44.15 -25.04
C THR A 252 -16.72 -44.40 -26.51
N ALA A 253 -17.74 -44.76 -27.29
CA ALA A 253 -17.55 -45.01 -28.70
C ALA A 253 -17.77 -43.79 -29.57
N ASN A 254 -18.75 -42.95 -29.23
CA ASN A 254 -19.23 -41.81 -30.04
C ASN A 254 -19.22 -40.49 -29.26
N THR A 255 -19.33 -39.36 -29.98
CA THR A 255 -19.46 -38.02 -29.42
C THR A 255 -20.63 -37.89 -28.43
N ASP A 256 -21.78 -38.51 -28.75
CA ASP A 256 -22.98 -38.47 -27.92
C ASP A 256 -22.76 -39.17 -26.56
N GLU A 257 -22.13 -40.33 -26.57
CA GLU A 257 -21.78 -41.04 -25.32
C GLU A 257 -20.78 -40.25 -24.47
N ALA A 258 -19.82 -39.62 -25.12
CA ALA A 258 -18.82 -38.79 -24.43
C ALA A 258 -19.48 -37.56 -23.75
N LEU A 259 -20.38 -36.86 -24.44
CA LEU A 259 -21.16 -35.75 -23.89
C LEU A 259 -22.01 -36.18 -22.70
N LEU A 260 -22.69 -37.32 -22.81
CA LEU A 260 -23.52 -37.86 -21.73
C LEU A 260 -22.70 -38.27 -20.51
N ASP A 261 -21.49 -38.83 -20.71
CA ASP A 261 -20.58 -39.18 -19.61
C ASP A 261 -20.05 -37.95 -18.87
N ILE A 262 -19.68 -36.91 -19.60
CA ILE A 262 -19.30 -35.64 -19.03
C ILE A 262 -20.45 -35.04 -18.21
N HIS A 263 -21.65 -35.02 -18.76
CA HIS A 263 -22.82 -34.47 -18.07
C HIS A 263 -23.13 -35.22 -16.76
N ARG A 264 -23.09 -36.56 -16.75
CA ARG A 264 -23.31 -37.37 -15.54
C ARG A 264 -22.31 -37.06 -14.43
N LYS A 265 -21.04 -36.78 -14.80
CA LYS A 265 -19.99 -36.47 -13.83
C LYS A 265 -20.06 -35.04 -13.29
N LEU A 266 -20.49 -34.09 -14.11
CA LEU A 266 -20.63 -32.70 -13.71
C LEU A 266 -21.91 -32.46 -12.91
N ARG A 267 -23.04 -33.09 -13.31
CA ARG A 267 -24.39 -32.95 -12.70
C ARG A 267 -25.00 -34.31 -12.33
N PRO A 268 -24.45 -34.93 -11.27
CA PRO A 268 -25.02 -36.21 -10.83
C PRO A 268 -26.46 -35.99 -10.32
N GLY A 269 -27.40 -36.78 -10.90
CA GLY A 269 -28.82 -36.71 -10.51
C GLY A 269 -29.76 -36.01 -11.51
N GLU A 270 -29.22 -35.33 -12.49
CA GLU A 270 -30.04 -34.81 -13.62
C GLU A 270 -30.09 -35.84 -14.76
N PRO A 271 -31.25 -36.04 -15.41
CA PRO A 271 -31.34 -36.92 -16.57
C PRO A 271 -30.52 -36.32 -17.73
N PRO A 272 -29.50 -37.04 -18.24
CA PRO A 272 -28.64 -36.53 -19.30
C PRO A 272 -29.36 -36.60 -20.66
N THR A 273 -29.54 -35.46 -21.31
CA THR A 273 -29.96 -35.39 -22.73
C THR A 273 -28.79 -34.85 -23.56
N LYS A 274 -28.73 -35.17 -24.84
CA LYS A 274 -27.65 -34.74 -25.74
C LYS A 274 -27.56 -33.20 -25.80
N GLU A 275 -28.72 -32.53 -25.97
CA GLU A 275 -28.79 -31.07 -26.06
C GLU A 275 -28.32 -30.39 -24.74
N SER A 276 -28.77 -30.94 -23.61
CA SER A 276 -28.37 -30.42 -22.29
C SER A 276 -26.87 -30.61 -22.03
N ALA A 277 -26.30 -31.74 -22.46
CA ALA A 277 -24.87 -32.01 -22.29
C ALA A 277 -24.01 -31.12 -23.20
N GLN A 278 -24.42 -30.91 -24.43
CA GLN A 278 -23.73 -30.02 -25.37
C GLN A 278 -23.81 -28.56 -24.87
N ALA A 279 -24.97 -28.06 -24.51
CA ALA A 279 -25.16 -26.74 -23.96
C ALA A 279 -24.36 -26.52 -22.66
N LEU A 280 -24.21 -27.57 -21.83
CA LEU A 280 -23.38 -27.50 -20.62
C LEU A 280 -21.91 -27.29 -20.96
N LEU A 281 -21.36 -28.06 -21.91
CA LEU A 281 -19.95 -27.95 -22.31
C LEU A 281 -19.66 -26.61 -22.99
N GLU A 282 -20.54 -26.18 -23.91
CA GLU A 282 -20.44 -24.88 -24.58
C GLU A 282 -20.46 -23.71 -23.57
N ASN A 283 -21.37 -23.76 -22.61
CA ASN A 283 -21.44 -22.75 -21.56
C ASN A 283 -20.22 -22.73 -20.60
N LEU A 284 -19.54 -23.87 -20.41
CA LEU A 284 -18.40 -23.94 -19.49
C LEU A 284 -17.13 -23.33 -20.05
N PHE A 285 -16.87 -23.43 -21.36
CA PHE A 285 -15.58 -23.07 -21.95
C PHE A 285 -15.62 -22.17 -23.18
N PHE A 286 -16.74 -22.12 -23.91
CA PHE A 286 -16.83 -21.48 -25.22
C PHE A 286 -17.78 -20.27 -25.26
N THR A 287 -18.45 -19.97 -24.16
CA THR A 287 -19.38 -18.81 -24.07
C THR A 287 -18.76 -17.67 -23.28
N GLU A 288 -18.57 -16.51 -23.89
CA GLU A 288 -17.94 -15.31 -23.29
C GLU A 288 -18.64 -14.84 -22.00
N LYS A 289 -19.96 -14.98 -21.90
CA LYS A 289 -20.71 -14.60 -20.68
C LYS A 289 -20.34 -15.43 -19.45
N ARG A 290 -19.85 -16.67 -19.63
CA ARG A 290 -19.55 -17.60 -18.52
C ARG A 290 -18.08 -17.96 -18.35
N TYR A 291 -17.32 -17.90 -19.43
CA TYR A 291 -15.90 -18.18 -19.44
C TYR A 291 -15.14 -17.02 -20.06
N ASP A 292 -14.13 -16.53 -19.37
CA ASP A 292 -13.31 -15.42 -19.83
C ASP A 292 -11.87 -15.59 -19.36
N LEU A 293 -10.95 -15.66 -20.30
CA LEU A 293 -9.51 -15.63 -20.04
C LEU A 293 -9.02 -14.20 -19.72
N ALA A 294 -9.82 -13.18 -20.04
CA ALA A 294 -9.41 -11.80 -20.12
C ALA A 294 -8.27 -11.57 -21.14
N ARG A 295 -7.94 -10.33 -21.42
CA ARG A 295 -6.81 -9.99 -22.33
C ARG A 295 -5.49 -10.55 -21.82
N VAL A 296 -5.29 -10.52 -20.51
CA VAL A 296 -4.06 -11.04 -19.85
C VAL A 296 -3.91 -12.54 -20.05
N GLY A 297 -4.97 -13.31 -19.75
CA GLY A 297 -4.93 -14.77 -19.90
C GLY A 297 -4.71 -15.20 -21.34
N ARG A 298 -5.38 -14.53 -22.31
CA ARG A 298 -5.17 -14.82 -23.73
C ARG A 298 -3.73 -14.52 -24.15
N TYR A 299 -3.19 -13.36 -23.77
CA TYR A 299 -1.78 -13.03 -24.04
C TYR A 299 -0.81 -14.10 -23.50
N LYS A 300 -1.04 -14.57 -22.27
CA LYS A 300 -0.19 -15.60 -21.66
C LYS A 300 -0.30 -16.96 -22.35
N VAL A 301 -1.50 -17.36 -22.73
CA VAL A 301 -1.75 -18.62 -23.47
C VAL A 301 -1.10 -18.57 -24.85
N ASP A 302 -1.33 -17.49 -25.59
CA ASP A 302 -0.76 -17.31 -26.93
C ASP A 302 0.78 -17.31 -26.90
N LYS A 303 1.38 -16.58 -25.93
CA LYS A 303 2.84 -16.54 -25.75
C LYS A 303 3.43 -17.90 -25.37
N LYS A 304 2.77 -18.65 -24.44
CA LYS A 304 3.27 -19.94 -23.94
C LYS A 304 3.16 -21.05 -24.99
N LEU A 305 2.08 -21.08 -25.75
CA LEU A 305 1.79 -22.12 -26.73
C LEU A 305 2.23 -21.77 -28.15
N GLY A 306 2.65 -20.53 -28.40
CA GLY A 306 3.01 -20.10 -29.75
C GLY A 306 1.83 -20.00 -30.72
N ILE A 307 0.61 -19.72 -30.21
CA ILE A 307 -0.63 -19.66 -31.00
C ILE A 307 -1.00 -18.20 -31.22
N HIS A 308 -1.69 -17.90 -32.31
CA HIS A 308 -2.25 -16.59 -32.59
C HIS A 308 -3.75 -16.71 -32.87
N THR A 309 -4.56 -16.53 -31.84
CA THR A 309 -6.02 -16.70 -31.89
C THR A 309 -6.80 -15.42 -32.18
N GLY A 310 -6.12 -14.31 -32.52
CA GLY A 310 -6.77 -13.02 -32.84
C GLY A 310 -7.47 -12.35 -31.66
N GLY A 311 -7.10 -12.70 -30.41
CA GLY A 311 -7.64 -12.07 -29.20
C GLY A 311 -8.94 -12.69 -28.67
N ALA A 312 -9.29 -13.91 -29.04
CA ALA A 312 -10.46 -14.62 -28.51
C ALA A 312 -10.38 -14.73 -26.97
N ARG A 313 -11.42 -14.32 -26.27
CA ARG A 313 -11.47 -14.33 -24.80
C ARG A 313 -11.87 -15.68 -24.20
N VAL A 314 -12.35 -16.60 -25.02
CA VAL A 314 -12.74 -17.96 -24.66
C VAL A 314 -11.70 -18.97 -25.15
N LEU A 315 -11.76 -20.19 -24.62
CA LEU A 315 -10.92 -21.27 -25.13
C LEU A 315 -11.33 -21.66 -26.56
N THR A 316 -10.36 -22.05 -27.36
CA THR A 316 -10.59 -22.62 -28.69
C THR A 316 -10.25 -24.11 -28.67
N GLU A 317 -10.73 -24.84 -29.66
CA GLU A 317 -10.39 -26.24 -29.84
C GLU A 317 -8.88 -26.44 -30.03
N GLU A 318 -8.24 -25.53 -30.77
CA GLU A 318 -6.81 -25.52 -31.02
C GLU A 318 -5.99 -25.30 -29.76
N ASP A 319 -6.45 -24.44 -28.85
CA ASP A 319 -5.81 -24.24 -27.52
C ASP A 319 -5.75 -25.57 -26.77
N LEU A 320 -6.89 -26.28 -26.69
CA LEU A 320 -6.95 -27.55 -25.94
C LEU A 320 -6.04 -28.62 -26.54
N VAL A 321 -6.01 -28.72 -27.85
CA VAL A 321 -5.15 -29.68 -28.55
C VAL A 321 -3.67 -29.36 -28.29
N THR A 322 -3.29 -28.11 -28.44
CA THR A 322 -1.88 -27.69 -28.24
C THR A 322 -1.45 -27.79 -26.77
N ILE A 323 -2.35 -27.56 -25.81
CA ILE A 323 -2.07 -27.79 -24.39
C ILE A 323 -1.75 -29.26 -24.14
N ILE A 324 -2.53 -30.17 -24.72
CA ILE A 324 -2.31 -31.62 -24.59
C ILE A 324 -1.00 -32.03 -25.27
N GLU A 325 -0.70 -31.51 -26.47
CA GLU A 325 0.58 -31.75 -27.16
C GLU A 325 1.77 -31.29 -26.31
N TYR A 326 1.71 -30.07 -25.79
CA TYR A 326 2.76 -29.54 -24.92
C TYR A 326 2.99 -30.42 -23.68
N LEU A 327 1.89 -30.88 -23.04
CA LEU A 327 1.98 -31.78 -21.89
C LEU A 327 2.66 -33.11 -22.24
N LEU A 328 2.37 -33.67 -23.42
CA LEU A 328 2.98 -34.92 -23.91
C LEU A 328 4.48 -34.74 -24.22
N HIS A 329 4.87 -33.64 -24.87
CA HIS A 329 6.27 -33.30 -25.13
C HIS A 329 7.03 -33.05 -23.83
N LEU A 330 6.42 -32.35 -22.87
CA LEU A 330 7.01 -32.14 -21.54
C LEU A 330 7.27 -33.46 -20.82
N HIS A 331 6.33 -34.40 -20.90
CA HIS A 331 6.50 -35.71 -20.29
C HIS A 331 7.50 -36.60 -21.00
N ALA A 332 7.64 -36.43 -22.31
CA ALA A 332 8.67 -37.10 -23.12
C ALA A 332 10.07 -36.55 -22.86
N GLY A 333 10.19 -35.36 -22.27
CA GLY A 333 11.46 -34.67 -22.02
C GLY A 333 12.01 -33.95 -23.25
N ASP A 334 11.16 -33.63 -24.21
CA ASP A 334 11.57 -32.90 -25.42
C ASP A 334 11.84 -31.44 -25.08
N PRO A 335 12.98 -30.85 -25.49
CA PRO A 335 13.33 -29.47 -25.12
C PRO A 335 12.53 -28.42 -25.89
N VAL A 336 11.98 -28.77 -27.06
CA VAL A 336 11.27 -27.84 -27.94
C VAL A 336 10.08 -28.54 -28.60
N MET A 337 8.99 -27.82 -28.76
CA MET A 337 7.81 -28.25 -29.52
C MET A 337 7.56 -27.29 -30.67
N THR A 338 7.12 -27.82 -31.82
CA THR A 338 6.68 -26.99 -32.95
C THR A 338 5.19 -26.67 -32.81
N ALA A 339 4.84 -25.42 -32.58
CA ALA A 339 3.46 -24.94 -32.48
C ALA A 339 2.75 -25.00 -33.85
N PRO A 340 1.40 -24.94 -33.89
CA PRO A 340 0.61 -25.00 -35.13
C PRO A 340 1.01 -23.97 -36.19
N GLY A 341 1.59 -22.83 -35.80
CA GLY A 341 2.10 -21.80 -36.70
C GLY A 341 3.52 -22.05 -37.24
N GLY A 342 4.15 -23.20 -36.92
CA GLY A 342 5.55 -23.49 -37.28
C GLY A 342 6.57 -22.77 -36.40
N ILE A 343 6.14 -22.20 -35.29
CA ILE A 343 6.98 -21.53 -34.29
C ILE A 343 7.54 -22.59 -33.33
N GLU A 344 8.85 -22.57 -33.12
CA GLU A 344 9.46 -23.40 -32.09
C GLU A 344 9.26 -22.77 -30.71
N VAL A 345 8.68 -23.54 -29.79
CA VAL A 345 8.39 -23.09 -28.41
C VAL A 345 9.19 -23.97 -27.44
N PRO A 346 9.93 -23.39 -26.51
CA PRO A 346 10.63 -24.15 -25.48
C PRO A 346 9.63 -24.84 -24.56
N VAL A 347 9.90 -26.12 -24.23
CA VAL A 347 9.06 -26.94 -23.36
C VAL A 347 9.68 -27.00 -21.98
N GLU A 348 9.05 -26.33 -21.01
CA GLU A 348 9.55 -26.23 -19.65
C GLU A 348 8.39 -26.14 -18.63
N VAL A 349 8.67 -26.56 -17.41
CA VAL A 349 7.76 -26.42 -16.27
C VAL A 349 7.67 -24.95 -15.85
N ASP A 350 6.48 -24.51 -15.48
CA ASP A 350 6.25 -23.13 -15.04
C ASP A 350 6.51 -22.95 -13.55
N ASP A 351 7.17 -21.87 -13.21
CA ASP A 351 7.29 -21.42 -11.83
C ASP A 351 6.11 -20.50 -11.48
N ILE A 352 5.28 -20.96 -10.54
CA ILE A 352 4.06 -20.26 -10.12
C ILE A 352 4.35 -19.03 -9.26
N ASP A 353 5.52 -18.94 -8.64
CA ASP A 353 5.91 -17.83 -7.76
C ASP A 353 6.67 -16.72 -8.51
N HIS A 354 7.01 -16.96 -9.77
CA HIS A 354 7.63 -15.98 -10.65
C HIS A 354 6.67 -14.80 -10.93
N PHE A 355 7.14 -13.54 -10.86
CA PHE A 355 6.30 -12.35 -11.14
C PHE A 355 5.82 -12.22 -12.59
N GLY A 356 6.36 -12.99 -13.50
CA GLY A 356 5.79 -13.21 -14.83
C GLY A 356 4.47 -14.00 -14.81
N ASN A 357 4.20 -14.72 -13.72
CA ASN A 357 3.01 -15.54 -13.50
C ASN A 357 2.12 -15.02 -12.35
N ARG A 358 2.62 -14.11 -11.53
CA ARG A 358 1.85 -13.43 -10.50
C ARG A 358 1.61 -12.00 -10.92
N ARG A 359 0.35 -11.58 -10.88
CA ARG A 359 -0.07 -10.22 -11.24
C ARG A 359 -0.77 -9.53 -10.08
N LEU A 360 -0.93 -8.22 -10.20
CA LEU A 360 -1.69 -7.43 -9.26
C LEU A 360 -3.11 -7.19 -9.77
N ARG A 361 -4.07 -7.37 -8.89
CA ARG A 361 -5.38 -6.75 -8.98
C ARG A 361 -5.34 -5.45 -8.21
N SER A 362 -5.22 -4.35 -8.93
CA SER A 362 -5.29 -3.02 -8.32
C SER A 362 -6.74 -2.65 -8.00
N ILE A 363 -6.93 -1.53 -7.34
CA ILE A 363 -8.25 -1.07 -6.90
C ILE A 363 -9.30 -1.00 -8.01
N GLY A 364 -8.91 -0.52 -9.20
CA GLY A 364 -9.83 -0.41 -10.34
C GLY A 364 -10.45 -1.74 -10.71
N GLU A 365 -9.64 -2.79 -10.82
CA GLU A 365 -10.12 -4.15 -11.14
C GLU A 365 -10.96 -4.74 -10.00
N LEU A 366 -10.61 -4.50 -8.74
CA LEU A 366 -11.39 -5.00 -7.59
C LEU A 366 -12.79 -4.39 -7.56
N ILE A 367 -12.90 -3.09 -7.76
CA ILE A 367 -14.20 -2.41 -7.81
C ILE A 367 -14.98 -2.83 -9.07
N GLN A 368 -14.31 -2.92 -10.22
CA GLN A 368 -14.91 -3.39 -11.47
C GLN A 368 -15.55 -4.76 -11.30
N ASN A 369 -14.90 -5.68 -10.61
CA ASN A 369 -15.43 -7.02 -10.34
C ASN A 369 -16.70 -6.97 -9.47
N GLN A 370 -16.76 -6.11 -8.47
CA GLN A 370 -17.95 -5.93 -7.64
C GLN A 370 -19.10 -5.28 -8.41
N PHE A 371 -18.77 -4.29 -9.24
CA PHE A 371 -19.74 -3.64 -10.13
C PHE A 371 -20.34 -4.67 -11.11
N ARG A 372 -19.50 -5.51 -11.72
CA ARG A 372 -19.92 -6.62 -12.59
C ARG A 372 -20.86 -7.59 -11.90
N VAL A 373 -20.57 -8.01 -10.67
CA VAL A 373 -21.43 -8.89 -9.87
C VAL A 373 -22.78 -8.23 -9.60
N GLY A 374 -22.78 -6.94 -9.24
CA GLY A 374 -24.01 -6.17 -9.06
C GLY A 374 -24.85 -6.07 -10.31
N LEU A 375 -24.22 -5.77 -11.46
CA LEU A 375 -24.89 -5.71 -12.76
C LEU A 375 -25.43 -7.06 -13.22
N SER A 376 -24.72 -8.16 -13.01
CA SER A 376 -25.21 -9.51 -13.34
C SER A 376 -26.44 -9.90 -12.53
N ARG A 377 -26.53 -9.47 -11.27
CA ARG A 377 -27.75 -9.64 -10.47
C ARG A 377 -28.89 -8.76 -11.00
N MET A 378 -28.59 -7.55 -11.42
CA MET A 378 -29.57 -6.65 -12.04
C MET A 378 -30.07 -7.20 -13.40
N GLU A 379 -29.19 -7.71 -14.24
CA GLU A 379 -29.51 -8.37 -15.53
C GLU A 379 -30.58 -9.44 -15.34
N ARG A 380 -30.43 -10.29 -14.34
CA ARG A 380 -31.41 -11.34 -14.03
C ARG A 380 -32.78 -10.75 -13.72
N VAL A 381 -32.86 -9.71 -12.92
CA VAL A 381 -34.13 -9.01 -12.58
C VAL A 381 -34.71 -8.31 -13.80
N VAL A 382 -33.87 -7.68 -14.63
CA VAL A 382 -34.31 -7.03 -15.87
C VAL A 382 -34.94 -8.05 -16.83
N ARG A 383 -34.29 -9.19 -17.03
CA ARG A 383 -34.79 -10.27 -17.89
C ARG A 383 -36.13 -10.84 -17.41
N GLU A 384 -36.27 -11.01 -16.08
CA GLU A 384 -37.54 -11.44 -15.48
C GLU A 384 -38.65 -10.40 -15.69
N ARG A 385 -38.33 -9.10 -15.50
CA ARG A 385 -39.29 -8.01 -15.69
C ARG A 385 -39.73 -7.86 -17.15
N MET A 386 -38.80 -8.00 -18.12
CA MET A 386 -39.13 -8.00 -19.54
C MET A 386 -40.15 -9.09 -19.91
N THR A 387 -40.08 -10.25 -19.25
CA THR A 387 -40.98 -11.37 -19.50
C THR A 387 -42.34 -11.17 -18.84
N THR A 388 -42.44 -10.43 -17.73
CA THR A 388 -43.67 -10.32 -16.92
C THR A 388 -44.45 -9.04 -17.09
N GLN A 389 -43.86 -7.96 -17.62
CA GLN A 389 -44.48 -6.65 -17.80
C GLN A 389 -45.03 -6.46 -19.21
N ASP A 390 -46.06 -5.61 -19.35
CA ASP A 390 -46.62 -5.27 -20.66
C ASP A 390 -45.61 -4.40 -21.47
N ALA A 391 -45.34 -4.82 -22.69
CA ALA A 391 -44.33 -4.24 -23.56
C ALA A 391 -44.53 -2.73 -23.85
N GLU A 392 -45.80 -2.25 -23.86
CA GLU A 392 -46.11 -0.83 -24.10
C GLU A 392 -45.81 0.07 -22.90
N ALA A 393 -45.90 -0.46 -21.68
CA ALA A 393 -45.66 0.28 -20.44
C ALA A 393 -44.20 0.29 -20.00
N ILE A 394 -43.33 -0.48 -20.64
CA ILE A 394 -41.92 -0.62 -20.28
C ILE A 394 -41.14 0.67 -20.59
N THR A 395 -40.42 1.15 -19.60
CA THR A 395 -39.36 2.18 -19.74
C THR A 395 -38.04 1.65 -19.18
N PRO A 396 -36.89 2.12 -19.67
CA PRO A 396 -35.59 1.71 -19.11
C PRO A 396 -35.54 1.83 -17.57
N GLN A 397 -36.09 2.90 -17.03
CA GLN A 397 -36.08 3.16 -15.58
C GLN A 397 -36.94 2.16 -14.78
N THR A 398 -38.06 1.67 -15.34
CA THR A 398 -38.91 0.69 -14.65
C THR A 398 -38.33 -0.73 -14.68
N LEU A 399 -37.53 -1.04 -15.71
CA LEU A 399 -36.85 -2.31 -15.83
C LEU A 399 -35.67 -2.44 -14.86
N MET A 400 -34.92 -1.38 -14.69
CA MET A 400 -33.68 -1.43 -13.93
C MET A 400 -33.92 -1.35 -12.42
N ASN A 401 -33.30 -2.25 -11.69
CA ASN A 401 -33.21 -2.21 -10.23
C ASN A 401 -31.75 -2.00 -9.82
N ILE A 402 -31.44 -0.80 -9.38
CA ILE A 402 -30.07 -0.41 -9.02
C ILE A 402 -29.59 -0.94 -7.65
N ARG A 403 -30.52 -1.40 -6.79
CA ARG A 403 -30.19 -1.83 -5.42
C ARG A 403 -29.08 -2.88 -5.35
N PRO A 404 -29.04 -3.93 -6.19
CA PRO A 404 -27.95 -4.92 -6.15
C PRO A 404 -26.57 -4.33 -6.46
N VAL A 405 -26.50 -3.32 -7.32
CA VAL A 405 -25.25 -2.64 -7.69
C VAL A 405 -24.74 -1.78 -6.54
N VAL A 406 -25.61 -0.95 -6.00
CA VAL A 406 -25.29 -0.09 -4.85
C VAL A 406 -24.91 -0.92 -3.63
N ALA A 407 -25.66 -2.00 -3.35
CA ALA A 407 -25.37 -2.90 -2.24
C ALA A 407 -24.00 -3.59 -2.40
N GLY A 408 -23.65 -4.06 -3.60
CA GLY A 408 -22.37 -4.70 -3.87
C GLY A 408 -21.17 -3.77 -3.64
N ILE A 409 -21.27 -2.52 -4.11
CA ILE A 409 -20.22 -1.52 -3.89
C ILE A 409 -20.11 -1.16 -2.41
N ARG A 410 -21.22 -0.92 -1.74
CA ARG A 410 -21.25 -0.61 -0.29
C ARG A 410 -20.66 -1.75 0.54
N GLU A 411 -21.01 -2.99 0.23
CA GLU A 411 -20.48 -4.18 0.87
C GLU A 411 -18.95 -4.29 0.68
N PHE A 412 -18.45 -4.02 -0.52
CA PHE A 412 -17.02 -4.04 -0.80
C PHE A 412 -16.26 -3.03 0.09
N PHE A 413 -16.64 -1.77 0.09
CA PHE A 413 -15.95 -0.77 0.89
C PHE A 413 -16.12 -0.95 2.39
N GLY A 414 -17.23 -1.50 2.84
CA GLY A 414 -17.54 -1.70 4.26
C GLY A 414 -16.94 -2.95 4.87
N THR A 415 -16.97 -4.07 4.16
CA THR A 415 -16.69 -5.40 4.74
C THR A 415 -15.61 -6.20 4.04
N SER A 416 -15.14 -5.79 2.86
CA SER A 416 -14.08 -6.52 2.16
C SER A 416 -12.77 -6.51 2.95
N GLN A 417 -12.06 -7.64 2.94
CA GLN A 417 -10.71 -7.75 3.51
C GLN A 417 -9.70 -6.82 2.82
N MET A 418 -9.95 -6.43 1.58
CA MET A 418 -9.07 -5.54 0.83
C MET A 418 -9.29 -4.06 1.14
N SER A 419 -10.46 -3.68 1.67
CA SER A 419 -10.75 -2.32 2.13
C SER A 419 -10.39 -2.19 3.60
N VAL A 420 -9.31 -1.51 3.90
CA VAL A 420 -8.73 -1.38 5.24
C VAL A 420 -8.77 0.07 5.70
N PHE A 421 -8.92 0.29 7.01
CA PHE A 421 -8.76 1.63 7.60
C PHE A 421 -7.38 2.19 7.26
N LEU A 422 -7.32 3.44 6.88
CA LEU A 422 -6.07 4.12 6.65
C LEU A 422 -5.27 4.21 7.96
N ASP A 423 -4.02 3.76 7.90
CA ASP A 423 -3.06 3.95 8.99
C ASP A 423 -2.48 5.37 8.89
N GLN A 424 -2.88 6.23 9.81
CA GLN A 424 -2.54 7.66 9.87
C GLN A 424 -1.63 8.01 11.05
N ARG A 425 -0.89 7.03 11.60
CA ARG A 425 0.04 7.31 12.71
C ARG A 425 1.09 8.34 12.32
N ASN A 426 1.65 8.18 11.12
CA ASN A 426 2.58 9.13 10.52
C ASN A 426 2.44 9.09 8.99
N PRO A 427 2.98 10.06 8.24
CA PRO A 427 2.88 10.09 6.79
C PRO A 427 3.48 8.85 6.12
N LEU A 428 4.55 8.28 6.65
CA LEU A 428 5.18 7.08 6.11
C LEU A 428 4.26 5.86 6.22
N ALA A 429 3.54 5.71 7.34
CA ALA A 429 2.57 4.63 7.52
C ALA A 429 1.46 4.69 6.47
N SER A 430 0.93 5.88 6.21
CA SER A 430 -0.07 6.12 5.16
C SER A 430 0.46 5.79 3.77
N LEU A 431 1.66 6.25 3.45
CA LEU A 431 2.28 6.03 2.15
C LEU A 431 2.56 4.55 1.89
N THR A 432 3.14 3.85 2.85
CA THR A 432 3.45 2.41 2.72
C THR A 432 2.20 1.55 2.63
N GLN A 433 1.14 1.89 3.35
CA GLN A 433 -0.13 1.17 3.26
C GLN A 433 -0.74 1.25 1.86
N LYS A 434 -0.65 2.39 1.19
CA LYS A 434 -1.13 2.57 -0.18
C LYS A 434 -0.31 1.78 -1.22
N ARG A 435 0.91 1.42 -0.90
CA ARG A 435 1.84 0.64 -1.73
C ARG A 435 1.94 -0.83 -1.32
N ARG A 436 1.05 -1.29 -0.44
CA ARG A 436 1.02 -2.67 0.04
C ARG A 436 0.53 -3.63 -1.04
N LEU A 437 1.16 -4.80 -1.09
CA LEU A 437 0.81 -5.92 -1.97
C LEU A 437 0.42 -7.10 -1.09
N SER A 438 -0.84 -7.52 -1.14
CA SER A 438 -1.35 -8.61 -0.31
C SER A 438 -1.66 -9.84 -1.16
N ALA A 439 -1.16 -11.01 -0.78
CA ALA A 439 -1.55 -12.28 -1.40
C ALA A 439 -2.84 -12.86 -0.80
N LEU A 440 -3.37 -12.26 0.27
CA LEU A 440 -4.57 -12.69 0.97
C LEU A 440 -5.84 -12.12 0.33
N GLY A 441 -7.00 -12.56 0.78
CA GLY A 441 -8.29 -12.02 0.40
C GLY A 441 -9.08 -12.90 -0.56
N PRO A 442 -10.25 -12.44 -1.02
CA PRO A 442 -11.11 -13.19 -1.93
C PRO A 442 -10.40 -13.52 -3.25
N GLY A 443 -10.37 -14.80 -3.62
CA GLY A 443 -9.65 -15.27 -4.80
C GLY A 443 -8.13 -15.38 -4.65
N GLY A 444 -7.58 -15.04 -3.47
CA GLY A 444 -6.18 -15.18 -3.09
C GLY A 444 -5.91 -16.38 -2.19
N LEU A 445 -4.78 -16.32 -1.49
CA LEU A 445 -4.34 -17.37 -0.55
C LEU A 445 -5.00 -17.19 0.83
N THR A 446 -5.05 -18.27 1.59
CA THR A 446 -5.34 -18.25 3.03
C THR A 446 -4.07 -18.54 3.79
N ARG A 447 -3.92 -17.99 5.01
CA ARG A 447 -2.71 -18.14 5.83
C ARG A 447 -2.36 -19.60 6.08
N GLU A 448 -3.35 -20.43 6.33
CA GLU A 448 -3.20 -21.84 6.66
C GLU A 448 -2.78 -22.69 5.46
N ARG A 449 -3.14 -22.26 4.24
CA ARG A 449 -2.85 -22.96 2.99
C ARG A 449 -1.60 -22.46 2.28
N ALA A 450 -1.03 -21.34 2.72
CA ALA A 450 0.19 -20.79 2.16
C ALA A 450 1.40 -21.57 2.69
N GLY A 451 2.09 -22.29 1.82
CA GLY A 451 3.34 -22.98 2.12
C GLY A 451 4.52 -22.02 2.30
N LEU A 452 5.71 -22.56 2.47
CA LEU A 452 6.94 -21.77 2.58
C LEU A 452 7.34 -21.16 1.25
N ASP A 453 7.15 -21.87 0.14
CA ASP A 453 7.60 -21.46 -1.20
C ASP A 453 7.03 -20.09 -1.61
N VAL A 454 5.72 -19.86 -1.33
CA VAL A 454 5.06 -18.58 -1.66
C VAL A 454 5.49 -17.43 -0.73
N ARG A 455 6.10 -17.74 0.42
CA ARG A 455 6.59 -16.76 1.40
C ARG A 455 8.04 -16.39 1.19
N ASP A 456 8.77 -17.16 0.41
CA ASP A 456 10.18 -16.93 0.11
C ASP A 456 10.38 -15.74 -0.82
N VAL A 457 11.58 -15.18 -0.81
CA VAL A 457 12.01 -14.16 -1.76
C VAL A 457 12.45 -14.86 -3.03
N HIS A 458 11.73 -14.58 -4.12
CA HIS A 458 12.04 -15.08 -5.44
C HIS A 458 12.94 -14.10 -6.21
N TYR A 459 13.75 -14.57 -7.13
CA TYR A 459 14.63 -13.70 -7.93
C TYR A 459 13.87 -12.62 -8.71
N SER A 460 12.68 -12.93 -9.22
CA SER A 460 11.82 -12.00 -9.92
C SER A 460 11.30 -10.84 -9.05
N HIS A 461 11.51 -10.90 -7.73
CA HIS A 461 11.16 -9.81 -6.81
C HIS A 461 12.06 -8.59 -6.98
N TYR A 462 13.26 -8.76 -7.53
CA TYR A 462 14.21 -7.66 -7.70
C TYR A 462 13.59 -6.49 -8.48
N GLY A 463 13.66 -5.30 -7.89
CA GLY A 463 13.09 -4.09 -8.47
C GLY A 463 11.55 -4.01 -8.48
N ARG A 464 10.84 -5.04 -8.00
CA ARG A 464 9.37 -5.14 -8.00
C ARG A 464 8.78 -5.15 -6.60
N MET A 465 9.19 -6.06 -5.77
CA MET A 465 8.74 -6.16 -4.38
C MET A 465 9.95 -6.15 -3.44
N CYS A 466 9.90 -5.32 -2.40
CA CYS A 466 10.97 -5.21 -1.43
C CYS A 466 11.21 -6.54 -0.71
N PRO A 467 12.45 -7.05 -0.66
CA PRO A 467 12.75 -8.29 0.04
C PRO A 467 12.82 -8.14 1.57
N ILE A 468 12.89 -6.91 2.06
CA ILE A 468 13.15 -6.59 3.47
C ILE A 468 11.84 -6.23 4.18
N GLU A 469 11.03 -5.34 3.61
CA GLU A 469 9.79 -4.86 4.23
C GLU A 469 8.68 -5.91 4.08
N THR A 470 8.43 -6.66 5.15
CA THR A 470 7.32 -7.63 5.27
C THR A 470 6.89 -7.69 6.73
N PRO A 471 5.62 -8.01 7.05
CA PRO A 471 5.20 -8.22 8.43
C PRO A 471 5.98 -9.33 9.12
N GLU A 472 6.18 -9.20 10.42
CA GLU A 472 6.62 -10.28 11.30
C GLU A 472 5.41 -11.11 11.74
N GLY A 473 5.56 -12.44 11.80
CA GLY A 473 4.52 -13.34 12.29
C GLY A 473 3.77 -14.09 11.18
N PRO A 474 2.46 -14.38 11.35
CA PRO A 474 1.73 -15.30 10.47
C PRO A 474 1.63 -14.86 9.00
N ASN A 475 1.73 -13.57 8.75
CA ASN A 475 1.61 -12.98 7.42
C ASN A 475 2.96 -12.78 6.71
N ILE A 476 4.07 -13.25 7.27
CA ILE A 476 5.40 -13.10 6.67
C ILE A 476 5.41 -13.65 5.24
N GLY A 477 5.96 -12.88 4.31
CA GLY A 477 6.04 -13.24 2.90
C GLY A 477 4.72 -13.19 2.10
N LEU A 478 3.56 -13.12 2.78
CA LEU A 478 2.26 -13.01 2.12
C LEU A 478 1.86 -11.55 1.87
N ILE A 479 2.44 -10.64 2.62
CA ILE A 479 2.27 -9.21 2.45
C ILE A 479 3.64 -8.63 2.16
N GLY A 480 3.75 -7.94 1.05
CA GLY A 480 4.95 -7.23 0.64
C GLY A 480 4.63 -5.79 0.27
N TYR A 481 5.65 -5.06 -0.18
CA TYR A 481 5.54 -3.65 -0.55
C TYR A 481 6.24 -3.39 -1.87
N LEU A 482 5.64 -2.55 -2.68
CA LEU A 482 6.16 -2.16 -3.98
C LEU A 482 7.50 -1.44 -3.84
N SER A 483 8.47 -1.80 -4.67
CA SER A 483 9.78 -1.13 -4.72
C SER A 483 9.66 0.30 -5.23
N VAL A 484 10.66 1.13 -4.91
CA VAL A 484 10.64 2.58 -5.18
C VAL A 484 10.39 2.92 -6.65
N TYR A 485 11.05 2.23 -7.58
CA TYR A 485 10.96 2.50 -9.02
C TYR A 485 9.96 1.61 -9.77
N ALA A 486 9.33 0.67 -9.08
CA ALA A 486 8.39 -0.26 -9.70
C ALA A 486 7.08 0.44 -10.10
N ARG A 487 6.52 0.00 -11.20
CA ARG A 487 5.18 0.40 -11.65
C ARG A 487 4.38 -0.82 -12.10
N VAL A 488 3.08 -0.66 -12.22
CA VAL A 488 2.16 -1.71 -12.69
C VAL A 488 1.77 -1.43 -14.14
N ASN A 489 1.90 -2.42 -15.01
CA ASN A 489 1.51 -2.29 -16.40
C ASN A 489 -0.02 -2.48 -16.60
N PRO A 490 -0.58 -2.21 -17.80
CA PRO A 490 -2.02 -2.39 -18.05
C PRO A 490 -2.53 -3.81 -17.86
N PHE A 491 -1.66 -4.82 -17.91
CA PHE A 491 -2.00 -6.21 -17.65
C PHE A 491 -1.95 -6.59 -16.16
N GLY A 492 -1.48 -5.69 -15.30
CA GLY A 492 -1.34 -5.93 -13.87
C GLY A 492 0.00 -6.54 -13.45
N PHE A 493 0.95 -6.74 -14.36
CA PHE A 493 2.30 -7.18 -14.01
C PHE A 493 3.14 -6.00 -13.50
N ILE A 494 4.05 -6.29 -12.58
CA ILE A 494 4.96 -5.28 -12.04
C ILE A 494 6.17 -5.18 -12.95
N GLU A 495 6.47 -3.97 -13.39
CA GLU A 495 7.62 -3.63 -14.23
C GLU A 495 8.65 -2.85 -13.43
N THR A 496 9.90 -2.97 -13.81
CA THR A 496 11.01 -2.21 -13.23
C THR A 496 11.84 -1.58 -14.34
N PRO A 497 12.40 -0.35 -14.13
CA PRO A 497 13.17 0.33 -15.16
C PRO A 497 14.59 -0.19 -15.25
N TYR A 498 15.12 -0.23 -16.47
CA TYR A 498 16.51 -0.53 -16.80
C TYR A 498 17.05 0.43 -17.85
N ARG A 499 18.34 0.71 -17.78
CA ARG A 499 19.06 1.46 -18.82
C ARG A 499 19.52 0.50 -19.91
N LYS A 500 19.29 0.85 -21.15
CA LYS A 500 19.72 0.05 -22.31
C LYS A 500 21.20 0.17 -22.53
N VAL A 501 21.86 -0.94 -22.78
CA VAL A 501 23.29 -1.02 -23.11
C VAL A 501 23.44 -1.45 -24.58
N VAL A 502 24.27 -0.74 -25.31
CA VAL A 502 24.59 -1.06 -26.72
C VAL A 502 26.10 -1.16 -26.86
N ASP A 503 26.59 -2.31 -27.26
CA ASP A 503 28.03 -2.59 -27.47
C ASP A 503 28.93 -2.16 -26.28
N GLY A 504 28.48 -2.47 -25.05
CA GLY A 504 29.18 -2.12 -23.81
C GLY A 504 29.15 -0.65 -23.43
N THR A 505 28.27 0.16 -24.06
CA THR A 505 28.03 1.56 -23.73
C THR A 505 26.64 1.70 -23.19
N VAL A 506 26.54 2.25 -21.99
CA VAL A 506 25.25 2.50 -21.30
C VAL A 506 24.62 3.76 -21.89
N THR A 507 23.37 3.65 -22.34
CA THR A 507 22.60 4.78 -22.90
C THR A 507 21.72 5.42 -21.81
N ASP A 508 21.20 6.62 -22.10
CA ASP A 508 20.22 7.26 -21.23
C ASP A 508 18.76 6.80 -21.53
N GLU A 509 18.60 5.86 -22.48
CA GLU A 509 17.28 5.26 -22.76
C GLU A 509 16.88 4.31 -21.63
N VAL A 510 15.74 4.60 -20.98
CA VAL A 510 15.17 3.78 -19.91
C VAL A 510 14.01 2.96 -20.45
N VAL A 511 14.08 1.65 -20.26
CA VAL A 511 13.03 0.70 -20.65
C VAL A 511 12.50 -0.01 -19.43
N TYR A 512 11.17 -0.11 -19.32
CA TYR A 512 10.51 -0.89 -18.28
C TYR A 512 10.30 -2.32 -18.76
N LEU A 513 10.76 -3.29 -17.97
CA LEU A 513 10.66 -4.69 -18.30
C LEU A 513 9.83 -5.44 -17.26
N THR A 514 9.00 -6.36 -17.74
CA THR A 514 8.35 -7.37 -16.90
C THR A 514 9.35 -8.46 -16.52
N ALA A 515 9.03 -9.28 -15.52
CA ALA A 515 9.97 -10.31 -15.05
C ALA A 515 10.28 -11.37 -16.11
N ASP A 516 9.32 -11.74 -16.92
CA ASP A 516 9.50 -12.71 -18.01
C ASP A 516 10.29 -12.14 -19.23
N GLU A 517 10.24 -10.84 -19.44
CA GLU A 517 11.08 -10.16 -20.42
C GLU A 517 12.52 -10.02 -19.92
N GLU A 518 12.69 -9.66 -18.64
CA GLU A 518 14.00 -9.52 -17.99
C GLU A 518 14.79 -10.82 -18.05
N ASP A 519 14.16 -11.98 -17.89
CA ASP A 519 14.80 -13.30 -17.93
C ASP A 519 15.49 -13.62 -19.26
N LEU A 520 15.10 -12.94 -20.33
CA LEU A 520 15.71 -13.11 -21.65
C LEU A 520 17.02 -12.31 -21.83
N HIS A 521 17.32 -11.41 -20.91
CA HIS A 521 18.41 -10.44 -21.03
C HIS A 521 19.47 -10.58 -19.94
N VAL A 522 20.63 -10.03 -20.22
CA VAL A 522 21.77 -9.94 -19.30
C VAL A 522 21.78 -8.55 -18.69
N VAL A 523 21.64 -8.47 -17.36
CA VAL A 523 21.50 -7.20 -16.65
C VAL A 523 22.69 -6.96 -15.72
N ALA A 524 23.35 -5.81 -15.88
CA ALA A 524 24.43 -5.36 -15.02
C ALA A 524 23.91 -4.60 -13.80
N GLN A 525 24.69 -4.57 -12.71
CA GLN A 525 24.39 -3.81 -11.51
C GLN A 525 24.65 -2.31 -11.71
N ALA A 526 23.95 -1.46 -10.97
CA ALA A 526 24.05 -0.01 -11.06
C ALA A 526 25.39 0.55 -10.53
N ASN A 527 26.09 -0.19 -9.68
CA ASN A 527 27.36 0.23 -9.05
C ASN A 527 28.60 -0.01 -9.92
N GLU A 528 28.45 -0.56 -11.13
CA GLU A 528 29.56 -0.76 -12.05
C GLU A 528 30.16 0.56 -12.53
N SER A 529 31.51 0.60 -12.58
CA SER A 529 32.24 1.79 -12.97
C SER A 529 32.11 2.06 -14.47
N LEU A 530 31.67 3.26 -14.80
CA LEU A 530 31.58 3.75 -16.17
C LEU A 530 32.64 4.82 -16.42
N ASP A 531 33.15 4.89 -17.65
CA ASP A 531 33.98 6.00 -18.08
C ASP A 531 33.17 7.25 -18.45
N ALA A 532 33.82 8.34 -18.78
CA ALA A 532 33.14 9.60 -19.17
C ALA A 532 32.26 9.47 -20.44
N ALA A 533 32.47 8.41 -21.23
CA ALA A 533 31.69 8.10 -22.43
C ALA A 533 30.57 7.10 -22.16
N GLY A 534 30.34 6.70 -20.90
CA GLY A 534 29.33 5.72 -20.51
C GLY A 534 29.68 4.27 -20.79
N ARG A 535 30.95 3.94 -21.04
CA ARG A 535 31.42 2.56 -21.27
C ARG A 535 31.84 1.92 -19.96
N PHE A 536 31.65 0.62 -19.85
CA PHE A 536 32.17 -0.14 -18.72
C PHE A 536 33.71 -0.11 -18.70
N VAL A 537 34.28 0.23 -17.56
CA VAL A 537 35.75 0.26 -17.36
C VAL A 537 36.32 -1.16 -17.30
N ALA A 538 35.59 -2.08 -16.67
CA ALA A 538 35.97 -3.48 -16.57
C ALA A 538 35.59 -4.24 -17.85
N SER A 539 36.47 -5.10 -18.34
CA SER A 539 36.20 -5.99 -19.48
C SER A 539 35.20 -7.10 -19.13
N ARG A 540 35.21 -7.54 -17.87
CA ARG A 540 34.26 -8.52 -17.33
C ARG A 540 33.58 -7.95 -16.14
N ILE A 541 32.26 -8.04 -16.12
CA ILE A 541 31.40 -7.46 -15.09
C ILE A 541 30.44 -8.50 -14.52
N PRO A 542 30.09 -8.42 -13.23
CA PRO A 542 29.07 -9.27 -12.64
C PRO A 542 27.67 -8.87 -13.15
N VAL A 543 26.94 -9.85 -13.60
CA VAL A 543 25.60 -9.67 -14.16
C VAL A 543 24.60 -10.63 -13.53
N ARG A 544 23.33 -10.27 -13.59
CA ARG A 544 22.20 -11.16 -13.30
C ARG A 544 21.67 -11.73 -14.59
N ARG A 545 21.30 -12.99 -14.55
CA ARG A 545 20.64 -13.72 -15.61
C ARG A 545 19.58 -14.64 -15.01
N ARG A 546 18.72 -15.23 -15.83
CA ARG A 546 17.75 -16.25 -15.40
C ARG A 546 18.44 -17.29 -14.50
N ASP A 547 17.77 -17.66 -13.40
CA ASP A 547 18.24 -18.60 -12.37
C ASP A 547 19.49 -18.17 -11.56
N SER A 548 19.95 -16.98 -11.74
CA SER A 548 20.59 -16.01 -10.86
C SER A 548 21.77 -16.41 -10.01
N GLU A 549 22.67 -17.17 -10.50
CA GLU A 549 24.03 -17.00 -10.03
C GLU A 549 24.62 -15.75 -10.68
N VAL A 550 25.32 -14.94 -9.88
CA VAL A 550 26.06 -13.79 -10.42
C VAL A 550 27.17 -14.34 -11.29
N GLU A 551 27.04 -14.16 -12.59
CA GLU A 551 28.03 -14.57 -13.58
C GLU A 551 28.92 -13.39 -13.96
N LEU A 552 30.20 -13.67 -14.25
CA LEU A 552 31.11 -12.70 -14.85
C LEU A 552 31.04 -12.82 -16.38
N VAL A 553 30.46 -11.82 -17.01
CA VAL A 553 30.23 -11.77 -18.46
C VAL A 553 31.03 -10.63 -19.09
N ASP A 554 31.45 -10.79 -20.35
CA ASP A 554 32.09 -9.72 -21.09
C ASP A 554 31.18 -8.51 -21.27
N SER A 555 31.70 -7.31 -21.05
CA SER A 555 30.92 -6.05 -21.09
C SER A 555 30.12 -5.84 -22.38
N ALA A 556 30.58 -6.40 -23.50
CA ALA A 556 29.92 -6.34 -24.80
C ALA A 556 28.63 -7.19 -24.90
N ARG A 557 28.42 -8.13 -23.96
CA ARG A 557 27.24 -9.01 -23.94
C ARG A 557 26.11 -8.53 -22.99
N VAL A 558 26.32 -7.39 -22.38
CA VAL A 558 25.32 -6.83 -21.46
C VAL A 558 24.24 -6.10 -22.25
N ASP A 559 22.99 -6.42 -21.98
CA ASP A 559 21.84 -5.83 -22.65
C ASP A 559 21.29 -4.61 -21.88
N TYR A 560 21.26 -4.70 -20.56
CA TYR A 560 20.69 -3.68 -19.68
C TYR A 560 21.53 -3.47 -18.42
N MET A 561 21.33 -2.31 -17.79
CA MET A 561 21.93 -1.96 -16.52
C MET A 561 20.86 -1.39 -15.60
N ASP A 562 20.96 -1.67 -14.30
CA ASP A 562 20.06 -1.08 -13.28
C ASP A 562 20.11 0.45 -13.31
N VAL A 563 19.01 1.08 -12.99
CA VAL A 563 18.90 2.55 -12.91
C VAL A 563 19.54 3.08 -11.64
N SER A 564 19.26 2.45 -10.50
CA SER A 564 19.78 2.86 -9.19
C SER A 564 19.93 1.65 -8.27
N PRO A 565 20.90 1.66 -7.34
CA PRO A 565 21.06 0.60 -6.36
C PRO A 565 19.85 0.45 -5.41
N ARG A 566 19.13 1.53 -5.13
CA ARG A 566 17.92 1.52 -4.28
C ARG A 566 16.67 1.01 -5.00
N GLN A 567 16.81 0.58 -6.24
CA GLN A 567 15.72 0.03 -7.06
C GLN A 567 15.05 -1.19 -6.42
N MET A 568 15.78 -2.01 -5.66
CA MET A 568 15.29 -3.24 -5.06
C MET A 568 14.49 -3.03 -3.76
N VAL A 569 14.57 -1.89 -3.12
CA VAL A 569 13.97 -1.63 -1.80
C VAL A 569 12.71 -0.79 -1.89
N SER A 570 11.85 -0.91 -0.87
CA SER A 570 10.66 -0.07 -0.71
C SER A 570 11.02 1.31 -0.13
N VAL A 571 10.03 2.21 -0.08
CA VAL A 571 10.22 3.57 0.46
C VAL A 571 10.68 3.55 1.92
N ALA A 572 10.03 2.78 2.79
CA ALA A 572 10.41 2.70 4.20
C ALA A 572 11.83 2.16 4.39
N THR A 573 12.21 1.14 3.65
CA THR A 573 13.55 0.56 3.68
C THR A 573 14.60 1.52 3.11
N ALA A 574 14.25 2.29 2.09
CA ALA A 574 15.13 3.29 1.49
C ALA A 574 15.42 4.49 2.41
N MET A 575 14.70 4.63 3.52
CA MET A 575 14.92 5.67 4.52
C MET A 575 15.87 5.24 5.66
N ILE A 576 16.38 4.01 5.64
CA ILE A 576 17.35 3.51 6.62
C ILE A 576 18.77 3.87 6.13
N PRO A 577 19.50 4.76 6.81
CA PRO A 577 20.88 5.04 6.46
C PRO A 577 21.77 3.86 6.81
N PHE A 578 22.82 3.61 6.02
CA PHE A 578 23.72 2.45 6.21
C PHE A 578 23.01 1.10 6.23
N LEU A 579 21.95 0.95 5.45
CA LEU A 579 21.21 -0.31 5.34
C LEU A 579 22.11 -1.49 4.94
N GLU A 580 23.09 -1.25 4.09
CA GLU A 580 24.06 -2.22 3.59
C GLU A 580 24.95 -2.83 4.70
N HIS A 581 25.03 -2.19 5.85
CA HIS A 581 25.80 -2.64 7.01
C HIS A 581 24.92 -3.35 8.07
N ASP A 582 23.62 -3.46 7.84
CA ASP A 582 22.69 -4.11 8.75
C ASP A 582 22.31 -5.51 8.25
N ASP A 583 22.14 -6.43 9.17
CA ASP A 583 21.53 -7.74 8.88
C ASP A 583 20.07 -7.57 8.41
N ALA A 584 19.66 -8.37 7.42
CA ALA A 584 18.33 -8.29 6.82
C ALA A 584 17.18 -8.42 7.83
N ASN A 585 17.33 -9.28 8.84
CA ASN A 585 16.34 -9.46 9.90
C ASN A 585 16.13 -8.16 10.70
N ARG A 586 17.23 -7.43 10.97
CA ARG A 586 17.15 -6.17 11.71
C ARG A 586 16.67 -5.01 10.83
N ALA A 587 17.04 -4.98 9.57
CA ALA A 587 16.50 -4.04 8.60
C ALA A 587 14.97 -4.18 8.45
N LEU A 588 14.46 -5.41 8.44
CA LEU A 588 13.02 -5.70 8.45
C LEU A 588 12.33 -5.08 9.66
N MET A 589 12.89 -5.28 10.85
CA MET A 589 12.35 -4.68 12.09
C MET A 589 12.40 -3.16 12.03
N GLY A 590 13.52 -2.58 11.56
CA GLY A 590 13.68 -1.14 11.40
C GLY A 590 12.66 -0.53 10.43
N ALA A 591 12.47 -1.13 9.26
CA ALA A 591 11.48 -0.70 8.29
C ALA A 591 10.05 -0.73 8.86
N ASN A 592 9.70 -1.81 9.59
CA ASN A 592 8.38 -1.94 10.22
C ASN A 592 8.17 -0.95 11.37
N MET A 593 9.19 -0.68 12.18
CA MET A 593 9.08 0.25 13.32
C MET A 593 8.98 1.71 12.90
N GLN A 594 9.57 2.13 11.79
CA GLN A 594 9.38 3.49 11.26
C GLN A 594 7.91 3.83 11.04
N LYS A 595 7.09 2.88 10.62
CA LYS A 595 5.64 3.05 10.44
C LYS A 595 4.86 3.19 11.74
N GLN A 596 5.44 2.84 12.86
CA GLN A 596 4.82 2.91 14.19
C GLN A 596 5.20 4.18 14.97
N ALA A 597 6.03 5.04 14.41
CA ALA A 597 6.47 6.27 15.06
C ALA A 597 5.29 7.21 15.32
N VAL A 598 5.20 7.70 16.55
CA VAL A 598 4.14 8.63 16.97
C VAL A 598 4.55 10.05 16.60
N PRO A 599 3.68 10.91 16.05
CA PRO A 599 3.97 12.30 15.81
C PRO A 599 4.28 13.04 17.13
N LEU A 600 5.43 13.69 17.19
CA LEU A 600 5.82 14.50 18.33
C LEU A 600 5.29 15.93 18.18
N ILE A 601 5.22 16.67 19.29
CA ILE A 601 4.82 18.09 19.29
C ILE A 601 5.73 18.89 18.36
N ARG A 602 7.04 18.65 18.47
CA ARG A 602 8.05 19.21 17.56
C ARG A 602 8.93 18.06 17.10
N SER A 603 8.77 17.65 15.86
CA SER A 603 9.65 16.68 15.23
C SER A 603 10.90 17.37 14.67
N GLU A 604 11.97 16.64 14.49
CA GLU A 604 13.23 17.11 13.88
C GLU A 604 13.56 16.26 12.67
N SER A 605 14.00 16.92 11.62
CA SER A 605 14.58 16.25 10.46
C SER A 605 15.84 15.50 10.87
N PRO A 606 16.04 14.25 10.45
CA PRO A 606 17.22 13.48 10.84
C PRO A 606 18.50 14.16 10.31
N LEU A 607 19.52 14.29 11.14
CA LEU A 607 20.84 14.76 10.71
C LEU A 607 21.44 13.83 9.64
N VAL A 608 21.28 12.54 9.85
CA VAL A 608 21.70 11.50 8.90
C VAL A 608 20.45 10.96 8.20
N GLY A 609 20.26 11.36 6.96
CA GLY A 609 19.16 10.90 6.11
C GLY A 609 19.66 10.15 4.89
N THR A 610 18.75 9.75 4.02
CA THR A 610 19.05 9.01 2.77
C THR A 610 18.69 9.78 1.51
N GLY A 611 18.08 10.96 1.65
CA GLY A 611 17.56 11.75 0.53
C GLY A 611 16.14 11.36 0.08
N MET A 612 15.56 10.28 0.63
CA MET A 612 14.19 9.85 0.32
C MET A 612 13.12 10.57 1.15
N GLU A 613 13.50 11.20 2.25
CA GLU A 613 12.60 11.82 3.23
C GLU A 613 11.71 12.89 2.62
N LEU A 614 12.27 13.78 1.81
CA LEU A 614 11.52 14.85 1.17
C LEU A 614 10.46 14.31 0.21
N ARG A 615 10.85 13.39 -0.65
CA ARG A 615 9.93 12.79 -1.64
C ARG A 615 8.82 12.02 -0.96
N ALA A 616 9.15 11.24 0.07
CA ALA A 616 8.17 10.50 0.86
C ALA A 616 7.15 11.41 1.56
N ALA A 617 7.61 12.51 2.16
CA ALA A 617 6.73 13.47 2.83
C ALA A 617 5.76 14.16 1.86
N ILE A 618 6.25 14.58 0.71
CA ILE A 618 5.41 15.24 -0.31
C ILE A 618 4.37 14.27 -0.89
N ASP A 619 4.78 13.07 -1.25
CA ASP A 619 3.88 12.08 -1.88
C ASP A 619 2.87 11.50 -0.87
N ALA A 620 3.19 11.46 0.42
CA ALA A 620 2.25 11.08 1.46
C ALA A 620 1.05 12.03 1.59
N GLY A 621 1.23 13.31 1.21
CA GLY A 621 0.16 14.29 1.12
C GLY A 621 -0.21 14.98 2.43
N ASP A 622 0.54 14.78 3.51
CA ASP A 622 0.30 15.45 4.78
C ASP A 622 0.91 16.86 4.86
N VAL A 623 1.72 17.24 3.89
CA VAL A 623 2.27 18.59 3.74
C VAL A 623 1.47 19.38 2.71
N VAL A 624 1.36 20.70 2.90
CA VAL A 624 0.71 21.59 1.95
C VAL A 624 1.71 22.02 0.89
N VAL A 625 1.42 21.75 -0.36
CA VAL A 625 2.30 22.04 -1.50
C VAL A 625 1.67 23.10 -2.40
N ASN A 626 2.47 24.07 -2.81
CA ASN A 626 2.05 25.13 -3.72
C ASN A 626 1.83 24.61 -5.15
N GLU A 627 0.71 24.95 -5.75
CA GLU A 627 0.39 24.50 -7.11
C GLU A 627 0.97 25.40 -8.20
N LYS A 628 1.02 26.72 -7.94
CA LYS A 628 1.45 27.71 -8.92
C LYS A 628 2.47 28.67 -8.33
N ALA A 629 3.47 29.05 -9.09
CA ALA A 629 4.43 30.07 -8.65
C ALA A 629 3.73 31.40 -8.39
N GLY A 630 4.16 32.09 -7.33
CA GLY A 630 3.56 33.36 -6.95
C GLY A 630 4.20 33.97 -5.70
N VAL A 631 3.47 34.83 -5.03
CA VAL A 631 3.86 35.52 -3.79
C VAL A 631 2.81 35.20 -2.71
N VAL A 632 3.28 34.91 -1.51
CA VAL A 632 2.41 34.68 -0.35
C VAL A 632 1.81 36.02 0.07
N GLU A 633 0.50 36.15 0.02
CA GLU A 633 -0.23 37.39 0.34
C GLU A 633 -0.59 37.47 1.82
N GLU A 634 -0.97 36.33 2.42
CA GLU A 634 -1.41 36.25 3.80
C GLU A 634 -1.05 34.89 4.40
N VAL A 635 -0.57 34.87 5.63
CA VAL A 635 -0.27 33.67 6.41
C VAL A 635 -0.99 33.73 7.75
N SER A 636 -1.80 32.72 8.02
CA SER A 636 -2.39 32.53 9.34
C SER A 636 -2.21 31.09 9.80
N ALA A 637 -2.60 30.79 11.03
CA ALA A 637 -2.57 29.41 11.52
C ALA A 637 -3.53 28.48 10.77
N ASP A 638 -4.61 29.03 10.18
CA ASP A 638 -5.68 28.25 9.56
C ASP A 638 -5.59 28.20 8.04
N TYR A 639 -4.97 29.20 7.41
CA TYR A 639 -4.85 29.27 5.95
C TYR A 639 -3.64 30.05 5.48
N ILE A 640 -3.19 29.74 4.27
CA ILE A 640 -2.16 30.48 3.52
C ILE A 640 -2.76 30.88 2.18
N THR A 641 -2.71 32.17 1.86
CA THR A 641 -3.18 32.68 0.57
C THR A 641 -1.99 33.05 -0.31
N VAL A 642 -1.95 32.48 -1.50
CA VAL A 642 -0.91 32.74 -2.51
C VAL A 642 -1.54 33.44 -3.71
N MET A 643 -0.95 34.57 -4.08
CA MET A 643 -1.21 35.29 -5.32
C MET A 643 -0.30 34.70 -6.40
N ALA A 644 -0.85 33.93 -7.31
CA ALA A 644 -0.09 33.35 -8.41
C ALA A 644 0.32 34.41 -9.44
N ASP A 645 1.38 34.14 -10.19
CA ASP A 645 1.88 35.05 -11.25
C ASP A 645 0.86 35.31 -12.37
N ASP A 646 -0.14 34.44 -12.54
CA ASP A 646 -1.28 34.60 -13.46
C ASP A 646 -2.40 35.50 -12.90
N GLY A 647 -2.23 36.06 -11.69
CA GLY A 647 -3.22 36.90 -11.01
C GLY A 647 -4.34 36.12 -10.31
N SER A 648 -4.31 34.78 -10.32
CA SER A 648 -5.27 33.98 -9.58
C SER A 648 -4.86 33.91 -8.09
N ARG A 649 -5.85 34.01 -7.19
CA ARG A 649 -5.65 33.82 -5.76
C ARG A 649 -6.05 32.40 -5.39
N LYS A 650 -5.20 31.72 -4.61
CA LYS A 650 -5.50 30.42 -4.02
C LYS A 650 -5.25 30.42 -2.54
N SER A 651 -6.27 30.04 -1.77
CA SER A 651 -6.16 29.86 -0.31
C SER A 651 -6.05 28.38 -0.01
N TYR A 652 -5.03 28.02 0.74
CA TYR A 652 -4.76 26.67 1.25
C TYR A 652 -5.16 26.60 2.70
N ARG A 653 -6.21 25.83 3.01
CA ARG A 653 -6.65 25.65 4.39
C ARG A 653 -5.81 24.57 5.05
N MET A 654 -5.40 24.82 6.31
CA MET A 654 -4.61 23.89 7.09
C MET A 654 -5.47 23.10 8.07
N ARG A 655 -5.08 21.86 8.30
CA ARG A 655 -5.68 20.99 9.30
C ARG A 655 -5.10 21.33 10.67
N LYS A 656 -5.96 21.65 11.63
CA LYS A 656 -5.53 22.03 12.98
C LYS A 656 -6.06 21.02 14.01
N PHE A 657 -5.13 20.41 14.77
CA PHE A 657 -5.41 19.51 15.90
C PHE A 657 -6.54 18.50 15.65
N SER A 658 -6.59 17.92 14.47
CA SER A 658 -7.60 16.93 14.12
C SER A 658 -7.17 15.54 14.57
N ARG A 659 -8.17 14.73 14.98
CA ARG A 659 -7.94 13.33 15.32
C ARG A 659 -7.70 12.50 14.07
N THR A 660 -6.68 11.64 14.09
CA THR A 660 -6.47 10.60 13.09
C THR A 660 -7.20 9.30 13.46
N ASN A 661 -7.29 8.35 12.54
CA ASN A 661 -7.90 7.05 12.80
C ASN A 661 -7.29 6.30 14.01
N GLN A 662 -6.02 6.55 14.33
CA GLN A 662 -5.31 5.94 15.45
C GLN A 662 -5.27 6.83 16.71
N GLY A 663 -6.04 7.90 16.74
CA GLY A 663 -6.10 8.81 17.90
C GLY A 663 -4.89 9.74 18.04
N THR A 664 -4.00 9.79 17.06
CA THR A 664 -2.87 10.75 17.04
C THR A 664 -3.34 12.13 16.57
N CYS A 665 -2.56 13.16 16.84
CA CYS A 665 -2.87 14.53 16.45
C CYS A 665 -2.30 14.84 15.07
N ALA A 666 -3.18 15.22 14.13
CA ALA A 666 -2.80 15.77 12.84
C ALA A 666 -2.90 17.30 12.92
N ASN A 667 -1.76 17.97 12.85
CA ASN A 667 -1.67 19.43 12.89
C ASN A 667 -0.72 19.91 11.80
N GLN A 668 -1.15 20.90 11.02
CA GLN A 668 -0.32 21.53 10.01
C GLN A 668 0.09 22.94 10.45
N SER A 669 1.34 23.30 10.19
CA SER A 669 1.91 24.59 10.54
C SER A 669 2.58 25.24 9.34
N PRO A 670 2.36 26.54 9.07
CA PRO A 670 3.03 27.23 7.97
C PRO A 670 4.53 27.32 8.21
N ILE A 671 5.30 27.22 7.12
CA ILE A 671 6.77 27.39 7.11
C ILE A 671 7.22 28.55 6.22
N VAL A 672 6.27 29.28 5.63
CA VAL A 672 6.52 30.43 4.76
C VAL A 672 6.07 31.73 5.45
N ASP A 673 6.71 32.82 5.09
CA ASP A 673 6.39 34.15 5.60
C ASP A 673 5.55 34.95 4.58
N GLU A 674 4.87 36.02 5.03
CA GLU A 674 4.20 36.96 4.16
C GLU A 674 5.21 37.63 3.22
N ASP A 675 4.75 37.97 2.03
CA ASP A 675 5.55 38.55 0.94
C ASP A 675 6.66 37.64 0.40
N GLN A 676 6.77 36.41 0.87
CA GLN A 676 7.75 35.46 0.35
C GLN A 676 7.34 34.97 -1.05
N ARG A 677 8.31 34.97 -1.97
CA ARG A 677 8.12 34.34 -3.28
C ARG A 677 8.21 32.85 -3.14
N VAL A 678 7.21 32.15 -3.68
CA VAL A 678 7.10 30.68 -3.66
C VAL A 678 6.95 30.13 -5.08
N GLU A 679 7.58 29.01 -5.34
CA GLU A 679 7.51 28.32 -6.62
C GLU A 679 6.46 27.21 -6.61
N ALA A 680 6.06 26.76 -7.81
CA ALA A 680 5.18 25.61 -7.93
C ALA A 680 5.89 24.34 -7.44
N GLY A 681 5.23 23.54 -6.60
CA GLY A 681 5.81 22.34 -5.97
C GLY A 681 6.56 22.60 -4.66
N GLN A 682 6.71 23.85 -4.22
CA GLN A 682 7.30 24.19 -2.93
C GLN A 682 6.34 23.87 -1.79
N VAL A 683 6.87 23.36 -0.69
CA VAL A 683 6.10 23.10 0.54
C VAL A 683 5.80 24.42 1.24
N LEU A 684 4.53 24.65 1.56
CA LEU A 684 4.05 25.86 2.26
C LEU A 684 3.85 25.63 3.75
N ALA A 685 3.44 24.43 4.13
CA ALA A 685 3.17 24.06 5.52
C ALA A 685 3.59 22.63 5.81
N ASP A 686 4.17 22.42 6.99
CA ASP A 686 4.51 21.11 7.50
C ASP A 686 3.28 20.43 8.11
N GLY A 687 3.23 19.11 7.98
CA GLY A 687 2.26 18.24 8.62
C GLY A 687 2.79 17.54 9.87
N PRO A 688 2.06 16.52 10.36
CA PRO A 688 2.56 15.68 11.45
C PRO A 688 3.82 14.93 11.03
N SER A 689 4.78 14.78 11.93
CA SER A 689 6.07 14.11 11.67
C SER A 689 6.80 14.62 10.43
N THR A 690 6.74 15.91 10.18
CA THR A 690 7.49 16.57 9.10
C THR A 690 8.15 17.85 9.60
N GLU A 691 9.31 18.18 9.04
CA GLU A 691 10.01 19.43 9.28
C GLU A 691 10.59 19.96 7.97
N ASN A 692 10.27 21.19 7.61
CA ASN A 692 10.68 21.84 6.35
C ASN A 692 10.37 20.99 5.10
N GLY A 693 9.27 20.25 5.12
CA GLY A 693 8.85 19.36 4.04
C GLY A 693 9.52 18.00 4.02
N GLU A 694 10.46 17.71 4.90
CA GLU A 694 11.08 16.38 5.04
C GLU A 694 10.39 15.54 6.11
N MET A 695 10.42 14.22 5.93
CA MET A 695 9.94 13.28 6.93
C MET A 695 10.81 13.34 8.19
N ALA A 696 10.19 13.63 9.31
CA ALA A 696 10.82 13.74 10.62
C ALA A 696 10.08 12.84 11.63
N LEU A 697 10.49 11.57 11.71
CA LEU A 697 9.80 10.55 12.51
C LEU A 697 10.17 10.60 13.99
N GLY A 698 11.15 11.39 14.39
CA GLY A 698 11.64 11.43 15.76
C GLY A 698 12.51 12.64 16.04
N LYS A 699 13.52 12.45 16.89
CA LYS A 699 14.46 13.46 17.37
C LYS A 699 15.90 13.01 17.18
N ASN A 700 16.80 13.97 17.03
CA ASN A 700 18.23 13.75 17.08
C ASN A 700 18.71 13.88 18.54
N LEU A 701 19.15 12.80 19.14
CA LEU A 701 19.52 12.72 20.54
C LEU A 701 21.02 12.41 20.66
N LEU A 702 21.64 12.94 21.70
CA LEU A 702 23.01 12.60 22.04
C LEU A 702 23.06 11.25 22.75
N VAL A 703 23.67 10.26 22.11
CA VAL A 703 23.71 8.87 22.57
C VAL A 703 25.10 8.48 23.04
N ALA A 704 25.19 7.82 24.18
CA ALA A 704 26.36 7.09 24.62
C ALA A 704 26.09 5.59 24.60
N VAL A 705 27.04 4.82 24.06
CA VAL A 705 26.91 3.35 23.97
C VAL A 705 27.80 2.73 25.06
N MET A 706 27.18 2.40 26.18
CA MET A 706 27.87 1.84 27.35
C MET A 706 26.91 1.08 28.26
N PRO A 707 27.37 0.06 28.99
CA PRO A 707 26.58 -0.53 30.07
C PRO A 707 26.48 0.44 31.25
N TRP A 708 25.32 0.52 31.90
CA TRP A 708 25.09 1.42 33.04
C TRP A 708 24.41 0.69 34.20
N GLU A 709 25.15 0.29 35.19
CA GLU A 709 24.69 -0.29 36.47
C GLU A 709 23.60 -1.37 36.35
N GLY A 710 23.51 -2.03 35.19
CA GLY A 710 22.50 -3.03 34.92
C GLY A 710 21.12 -2.47 34.54
N HIS A 711 20.89 -1.17 34.58
CA HIS A 711 19.61 -0.56 34.22
C HIS A 711 19.28 -0.58 32.72
N ASN A 712 20.25 -0.82 31.88
CA ASN A 712 20.09 -1.03 30.42
C ASN A 712 20.37 -2.49 30.00
N TYR A 713 20.21 -3.43 30.92
CA TYR A 713 20.30 -4.86 30.63
C TYR A 713 19.19 -5.33 29.67
N GLU A 714 19.51 -6.23 28.76
CA GLU A 714 18.57 -6.77 27.75
C GLU A 714 17.78 -5.70 26.97
N ASP A 715 18.51 -4.77 26.34
CA ASP A 715 17.97 -3.69 25.51
C ASP A 715 17.15 -2.61 26.23
N ALA A 716 17.09 -2.62 27.55
CA ALA A 716 16.52 -1.51 28.27
C ALA A 716 17.32 -0.24 27.98
N ILE A 717 16.63 0.87 27.89
CA ILE A 717 17.19 2.17 27.53
C ILE A 717 17.14 3.10 28.73
N ILE A 718 18.21 3.81 28.99
CA ILE A 718 18.24 4.87 29.99
C ILE A 718 18.09 6.20 29.25
N VAL A 719 17.19 7.04 29.72
CA VAL A 719 16.95 8.36 29.17
C VAL A 719 17.15 9.45 30.22
N SER A 720 17.57 10.62 29.77
CA SER A 720 17.68 11.82 30.62
C SER A 720 16.31 12.41 30.91
N GLN A 721 16.13 12.90 32.13
CA GLN A 721 14.95 13.67 32.54
C GLN A 721 14.75 14.93 31.70
N ARG A 722 15.81 15.47 31.09
CA ARG A 722 15.72 16.59 30.14
C ARG A 722 14.70 16.33 29.04
N LEU A 723 14.62 15.09 28.53
CA LEU A 723 13.67 14.72 27.46
C LEU A 723 12.21 14.84 27.90
N VAL A 724 11.94 14.65 29.20
CA VAL A 724 10.61 14.82 29.78
C VAL A 724 10.32 16.28 30.11
N GLU A 725 11.29 16.98 30.70
CA GLU A 725 11.12 18.39 31.13
C GLU A 725 10.91 19.34 29.95
N GLU A 726 11.68 19.19 28.90
CA GLU A 726 11.66 20.03 27.70
C GLU A 726 10.67 19.56 26.63
N ASP A 727 9.83 18.59 26.93
CA ASP A 727 8.85 18.01 25.99
C ASP A 727 9.47 17.51 24.67
N VAL A 728 10.69 16.96 24.70
CA VAL A 728 11.43 16.54 23.51
C VAL A 728 10.72 15.37 22.81
N LEU A 729 10.25 14.37 23.57
CA LEU A 729 9.57 13.19 23.06
C LEU A 729 8.09 13.15 23.47
N THR A 730 7.48 14.29 23.68
CA THR A 730 6.09 14.41 24.08
C THR A 730 5.18 14.38 22.85
N SER A 731 4.03 13.70 22.96
CA SER A 731 3.03 13.57 21.91
C SER A 731 1.65 13.99 22.39
N ILE A 732 0.77 14.35 21.45
CA ILE A 732 -0.62 14.68 21.71
C ILE A 732 -1.46 13.55 21.15
N HIS A 733 -2.38 13.03 21.99
CA HIS A 733 -3.37 12.03 21.61
C HIS A 733 -4.76 12.58 21.80
N ILE A 734 -5.64 12.32 20.85
CA ILE A 734 -7.01 12.80 20.86
C ILE A 734 -7.93 11.58 20.94
N GLU A 735 -8.64 11.44 22.05
CA GLU A 735 -9.63 10.40 22.26
C GLU A 735 -11.02 10.92 21.89
N GLU A 736 -11.83 10.05 21.34
CA GLU A 736 -13.21 10.33 20.96
C GLU A 736 -14.15 9.56 21.86
N HIS A 737 -15.06 10.29 22.49
CA HIS A 737 -16.12 9.74 23.32
C HIS A 737 -17.45 10.04 22.68
N GLU A 738 -18.24 9.00 22.42
CA GLU A 738 -19.51 9.11 21.72
C GLU A 738 -20.65 8.60 22.60
N ILE A 739 -21.75 9.32 22.64
CA ILE A 739 -22.98 8.90 23.28
C ILE A 739 -24.17 9.24 22.39
N ASP A 740 -25.14 8.34 22.34
CA ASP A 740 -26.39 8.51 21.61
C ASP A 740 -27.60 8.54 22.57
N ALA A 741 -28.60 9.32 22.20
CA ALA A 741 -29.90 9.32 22.83
C ALA A 741 -30.89 8.57 21.95
N ARG A 742 -31.45 7.47 22.45
CA ARG A 742 -32.30 6.54 21.71
C ARG A 742 -33.72 6.58 22.18
N ASP A 743 -34.64 6.19 21.32
CA ASP A 743 -35.99 5.86 21.69
C ASP A 743 -36.01 4.49 22.37
N THR A 744 -36.45 4.45 23.64
CA THR A 744 -36.65 3.19 24.36
C THR A 744 -38.15 2.88 24.51
N LYS A 745 -38.47 1.62 24.81
CA LYS A 745 -39.88 1.20 25.05
C LYS A 745 -40.54 1.93 26.22
N LEU A 746 -39.75 2.55 27.11
CA LEU A 746 -40.22 3.25 28.31
C LEU A 746 -40.30 4.78 28.14
N GLY A 747 -39.84 5.27 26.99
CA GLY A 747 -39.76 6.68 26.66
C GLY A 747 -38.44 7.02 25.97
N THR A 748 -38.31 8.26 25.55
CA THR A 748 -37.07 8.75 24.89
C THR A 748 -35.99 9.05 25.90
N GLU A 749 -34.74 8.71 25.60
CA GLU A 749 -33.58 9.19 26.35
C GLU A 749 -33.34 10.67 26.03
N GLU A 750 -32.90 11.43 27.02
CA GLU A 750 -32.68 12.87 26.87
C GLU A 750 -31.28 13.25 27.33
N ILE A 751 -30.63 14.11 26.54
CA ILE A 751 -29.36 14.75 26.90
C ILE A 751 -29.70 16.03 27.64
N THR A 752 -29.37 16.08 28.94
CA THR A 752 -29.75 17.16 29.83
C THR A 752 -28.74 17.39 30.94
N ARG A 753 -28.67 18.61 31.46
CA ARG A 753 -27.91 18.95 32.66
C ARG A 753 -28.57 18.48 33.95
N ASP A 754 -29.88 18.25 33.94
CA ASP A 754 -30.67 17.85 35.13
C ASP A 754 -30.48 16.34 35.40
N ILE A 755 -29.37 15.98 36.03
CA ILE A 755 -28.95 14.62 36.34
C ILE A 755 -29.33 14.33 37.81
N PRO A 756 -30.03 13.21 38.11
CA PRO A 756 -30.36 12.87 39.48
C PRO A 756 -29.12 12.49 40.28
N ASN A 757 -29.09 12.90 41.56
CA ASN A 757 -28.09 12.53 42.57
C ASN A 757 -26.65 13.02 42.25
N VAL A 758 -26.49 14.12 41.53
CA VAL A 758 -25.19 14.74 41.21
C VAL A 758 -25.16 16.17 41.78
N SER A 759 -24.04 16.55 42.42
CA SER A 759 -23.87 17.90 42.98
C SER A 759 -23.60 18.93 41.89
N ASP A 760 -23.94 20.19 42.14
CA ASP A 760 -23.71 21.28 41.21
C ASP A 760 -22.22 21.51 40.90
N GLU A 761 -21.30 21.12 41.78
CA GLU A 761 -19.87 21.20 41.59
C GLU A 761 -19.39 20.27 40.46
N VAL A 762 -19.96 19.07 40.36
CA VAL A 762 -19.68 18.12 39.31
C VAL A 762 -20.24 18.56 37.95
N LEU A 763 -21.31 19.35 37.97
CA LEU A 763 -21.97 19.89 36.78
C LEU A 763 -21.40 21.25 36.34
N ALA A 764 -20.37 21.77 37.03
CA ALA A 764 -19.87 23.12 36.79
C ALA A 764 -19.35 23.33 35.36
N ASP A 765 -18.75 22.29 34.76
CA ASP A 765 -18.20 22.34 33.40
C ASP A 765 -19.19 21.96 32.28
N LEU A 766 -20.43 21.62 32.65
CA LEU A 766 -21.49 21.31 31.69
C LEU A 766 -22.24 22.60 31.29
N ASP A 767 -22.56 22.69 30.00
CA ASP A 767 -23.42 23.77 29.47
C ASP A 767 -24.90 23.55 29.82
N GLU A 768 -25.78 24.42 29.34
CA GLU A 768 -27.23 24.33 29.58
C GLU A 768 -27.86 23.08 28.98
N ARG A 769 -27.24 22.52 27.91
CA ARG A 769 -27.66 21.28 27.27
C ARG A 769 -27.16 20.02 27.98
N GLY A 770 -26.28 20.16 28.94
CA GLY A 770 -25.67 19.03 29.64
C GLY A 770 -24.41 18.47 28.97
N ILE A 771 -23.80 19.22 28.06
CA ILE A 771 -22.56 18.85 27.34
C ILE A 771 -21.42 19.64 27.97
N VAL A 772 -20.25 19.00 28.14
CA VAL A 772 -19.05 19.66 28.67
C VAL A 772 -18.60 20.81 27.75
N ARG A 773 -18.14 21.92 28.34
CA ARG A 773 -17.65 23.07 27.56
C ARG A 773 -16.30 22.77 26.89
N ILE A 774 -16.04 23.38 25.73
CA ILE A 774 -14.75 23.35 25.09
C ILE A 774 -13.71 24.06 25.96
N GLY A 775 -12.53 23.45 26.12
CA GLY A 775 -11.47 23.97 26.97
C GLY A 775 -11.50 23.49 28.43
N ALA A 776 -12.53 22.73 28.85
CA ALA A 776 -12.61 22.14 30.18
C ALA A 776 -11.49 21.08 30.37
N GLU A 777 -10.85 21.11 31.54
CA GLU A 777 -9.96 20.02 31.96
C GLU A 777 -10.78 18.93 32.63
N VAL A 778 -10.75 17.74 32.08
CA VAL A 778 -11.50 16.58 32.57
C VAL A 778 -10.56 15.52 33.10
N ARG A 779 -10.99 14.84 34.15
CA ARG A 779 -10.27 13.74 34.79
C ARG A 779 -11.16 12.50 34.78
N ASP A 780 -10.61 11.37 35.19
CA ASP A 780 -11.39 10.15 35.26
C ASP A 780 -12.61 10.33 36.17
N GLY A 781 -13.76 9.81 35.74
CA GLY A 781 -15.02 9.91 36.42
C GLY A 781 -15.80 11.21 36.23
N ASP A 782 -15.22 12.24 35.62
CA ASP A 782 -15.95 13.49 35.28
C ASP A 782 -16.99 13.23 34.19
N ILE A 783 -18.11 13.95 34.24
CA ILE A 783 -19.20 13.79 33.27
C ILE A 783 -18.87 14.62 32.03
N LEU A 784 -18.84 13.96 30.87
CA LEU A 784 -18.69 14.61 29.58
C LEU A 784 -20.02 15.04 28.98
N VAL A 785 -21.00 14.16 29.03
CA VAL A 785 -22.34 14.43 28.52
C VAL A 785 -23.36 13.87 29.53
N GLY A 786 -24.26 14.71 30.00
CA GLY A 786 -25.33 14.30 30.88
C GLY A 786 -26.49 13.67 30.09
N LYS A 787 -26.83 12.44 30.40
CA LYS A 787 -27.95 11.72 29.79
C LYS A 787 -28.76 11.02 30.85
N VAL A 788 -30.08 11.09 30.70
CA VAL A 788 -31.04 10.39 31.57
C VAL A 788 -31.87 9.43 30.75
N THR A 789 -32.12 8.26 31.32
CA THR A 789 -32.92 7.21 30.68
C THR A 789 -34.17 6.97 31.54
N PRO A 790 -35.39 6.87 30.97
CA PRO A 790 -36.59 6.54 31.72
C PRO A 790 -36.50 5.20 32.43
N LYS A 791 -36.94 5.15 33.71
CA LYS A 791 -36.99 3.92 34.50
C LYS A 791 -38.34 3.22 34.35
N GLY A 792 -38.35 1.89 34.32
CA GLY A 792 -39.53 1.07 34.49
C GLY A 792 -39.91 0.98 35.96
N GLU A 793 -41.21 0.81 36.26
CA GLU A 793 -41.72 0.68 37.65
C GLU A 793 -41.08 -0.44 38.47
N THR A 794 -40.50 -1.44 37.83
CA THR A 794 -39.80 -2.57 38.44
C THR A 794 -38.38 -2.27 38.89
N GLU A 795 -37.78 -1.17 38.46
CA GLU A 795 -36.38 -0.80 38.73
C GLU A 795 -36.21 0.18 39.89
N LEU A 796 -37.30 0.56 40.58
CA LEU A 796 -37.23 1.42 41.77
C LEU A 796 -36.58 0.69 42.95
N THR A 797 -35.58 1.32 43.58
CA THR A 797 -35.01 0.79 44.82
C THR A 797 -36.04 0.76 45.95
N PRO A 798 -35.86 -0.12 46.97
CA PRO A 798 -36.77 -0.16 48.10
C PRO A 798 -36.91 1.20 48.82
N GLU A 799 -35.83 1.97 48.89
CA GLU A 799 -35.80 3.31 49.47
C GLU A 799 -36.60 4.32 48.64
N GLU A 800 -36.47 4.30 47.33
CA GLU A 800 -37.21 5.15 46.39
C GLU A 800 -38.71 4.82 46.43
N ARG A 801 -39.10 3.54 46.56
CA ARG A 801 -40.50 3.14 46.77
C ARG A 801 -41.07 3.68 48.10
N LEU A 802 -40.24 3.63 49.15
CA LEU A 802 -40.65 4.12 50.48
C LEU A 802 -40.80 5.65 50.49
N LEU A 803 -39.87 6.38 49.89
CA LEU A 803 -39.93 7.84 49.72
C LEU A 803 -41.16 8.28 48.91
N ARG A 804 -41.46 7.56 47.81
CA ARG A 804 -42.67 7.79 47.04
C ARG A 804 -43.96 7.57 47.83
N ALA A 805 -43.97 6.56 48.70
CA ALA A 805 -45.13 6.26 49.55
C ALA A 805 -45.31 7.26 50.68
N ILE A 806 -44.25 7.82 51.26
CA ILE A 806 -44.29 8.70 52.42
C ILE A 806 -44.49 10.17 52.09
N PHE A 807 -43.79 10.65 51.03
CA PHE A 807 -43.75 12.10 50.73
C PHE A 807 -44.51 12.48 49.46
N GLY A 808 -45.17 11.58 48.78
CA GLY A 808 -45.87 11.87 47.52
C GLY A 808 -45.04 12.56 46.44
N GLU A 809 -43.75 12.69 46.69
CA GLU A 809 -42.82 13.27 45.72
C GLU A 809 -42.69 12.34 44.52
N LYS A 810 -42.75 12.89 43.35
CA LYS A 810 -42.37 12.23 42.11
C LYS A 810 -40.90 11.85 42.25
N ALA A 811 -40.62 10.63 42.70
CA ALA A 811 -39.30 10.03 42.47
C ALA A 811 -39.03 10.22 40.99
N ARG A 812 -37.91 10.85 40.64
CA ARG A 812 -37.57 11.11 39.25
C ARG A 812 -37.63 9.78 38.49
N GLU A 813 -38.49 9.72 37.48
CA GLU A 813 -38.74 8.53 36.68
C GLU A 813 -37.55 8.20 35.75
N VAL A 814 -36.38 8.78 36.01
CA VAL A 814 -35.19 8.67 35.16
C VAL A 814 -33.99 8.21 35.98
N ARG A 815 -33.12 7.46 35.34
CA ARG A 815 -31.78 7.07 35.85
C ARG A 815 -30.67 7.79 35.10
N ASP A 816 -29.56 8.01 35.80
CA ASP A 816 -28.35 8.57 35.25
C ASP A 816 -27.66 7.54 34.35
N THR A 817 -27.51 7.84 33.05
CA THR A 817 -26.78 7.09 32.05
C THR A 817 -25.76 7.98 31.36
N SER A 818 -25.29 9.02 32.03
CA SER A 818 -24.34 10.01 31.54
C SER A 818 -23.03 9.37 31.14
N MET A 819 -22.41 9.90 30.11
CA MET A 819 -21.07 9.50 29.68
C MET A 819 -20.03 10.15 30.58
N LYS A 820 -19.17 9.34 31.17
CA LYS A 820 -18.08 9.76 32.06
C LYS A 820 -16.76 9.44 31.41
N VAL A 821 -15.71 10.19 31.74
CA VAL A 821 -14.34 9.91 31.34
C VAL A 821 -13.92 8.56 31.88
N PRO A 822 -13.41 7.63 31.06
CA PRO A 822 -12.94 6.32 31.52
C PRO A 822 -11.82 6.44 32.56
N HIS A 823 -11.64 5.38 33.38
CA HIS A 823 -10.61 5.35 34.39
C HIS A 823 -9.20 5.41 33.75
N GLY A 824 -8.36 6.28 34.29
CA GLY A 824 -6.99 6.50 33.84
C GLY A 824 -6.85 7.47 32.67
N GLU A 825 -7.97 7.99 32.16
CA GLU A 825 -7.95 9.00 31.12
C GLU A 825 -8.13 10.39 31.72
N SER A 826 -7.45 11.36 31.15
CA SER A 826 -7.57 12.77 31.50
C SER A 826 -7.18 13.61 30.31
N GLY A 827 -7.61 14.85 30.28
CA GLY A 827 -7.21 15.74 29.19
C GLY A 827 -8.02 17.02 29.15
N LYS A 828 -7.92 17.69 28.00
CA LYS A 828 -8.65 18.93 27.74
C LYS A 828 -9.61 18.71 26.57
N VAL A 829 -10.86 19.15 26.74
CA VAL A 829 -11.85 19.09 25.67
C VAL A 829 -11.51 20.11 24.59
N ILE A 830 -11.25 19.61 23.38
CA ILE A 830 -10.85 20.44 22.23
C ILE A 830 -11.96 20.65 21.22
N GLY A 831 -12.95 19.77 21.21
CA GLY A 831 -14.05 19.83 20.25
C GLY A 831 -15.26 19.04 20.69
N ILE A 832 -16.42 19.46 20.21
CA ILE A 832 -17.69 18.79 20.43
C ILE A 832 -18.45 18.81 19.11
N ARG A 833 -19.09 17.69 18.78
CA ARG A 833 -19.99 17.58 17.64
C ARG A 833 -21.32 17.00 18.11
N VAL A 834 -22.36 17.63 17.69
CA VAL A 834 -23.75 17.22 17.99
C VAL A 834 -24.44 16.95 16.66
N PHE A 835 -24.96 15.76 16.50
CA PHE A 835 -25.78 15.37 15.37
C PHE A 835 -27.20 15.18 15.86
N SER A 836 -28.15 15.77 15.17
CA SER A 836 -29.58 15.74 15.56
C SER A 836 -30.43 15.33 14.35
N ARG A 837 -31.42 14.52 14.60
CA ARG A 837 -32.43 14.19 13.59
C ARG A 837 -33.27 15.40 13.18
N GLU A 838 -33.35 16.42 14.03
CA GLU A 838 -34.05 17.68 13.74
C GLU A 838 -33.29 18.52 12.70
N ASP A 839 -31.96 18.34 12.62
CA ASP A 839 -31.07 18.99 11.65
C ASP A 839 -30.88 18.17 10.36
N ASP A 840 -31.70 17.14 10.12
CA ASP A 840 -31.65 16.21 8.98
C ASP A 840 -30.33 15.43 8.87
N ASP A 841 -29.61 15.21 9.96
CA ASP A 841 -28.41 14.37 9.98
C ASP A 841 -28.79 12.89 9.82
N ASP A 842 -27.96 12.13 9.11
CA ASP A 842 -28.16 10.71 8.84
C ASP A 842 -27.77 9.87 10.06
N LEU A 843 -28.73 9.71 11.00
CA LEU A 843 -28.55 8.94 12.22
C LEU A 843 -29.10 7.51 12.09
N PRO A 844 -28.53 6.54 12.83
CA PRO A 844 -29.07 5.19 12.88
C PRO A 844 -30.55 5.16 13.30
N PRO A 845 -31.30 4.15 12.84
CA PRO A 845 -32.71 4.03 13.23
C PRO A 845 -32.90 3.99 14.75
N GLY A 846 -33.80 4.84 15.28
CA GLY A 846 -34.10 4.94 16.71
C GLY A 846 -33.17 5.87 17.50
N VAL A 847 -32.17 6.46 16.91
CA VAL A 847 -31.31 7.48 17.53
C VAL A 847 -31.84 8.86 17.19
N ASN A 848 -32.05 9.70 18.19
CA ASN A 848 -32.56 11.06 18.02
C ASN A 848 -31.45 12.10 18.04
N GLU A 849 -30.45 11.90 18.89
CA GLU A 849 -29.31 12.79 19.05
C GLU A 849 -28.06 11.96 19.35
N LEU A 850 -26.92 12.38 18.77
CA LEU A 850 -25.63 11.78 18.98
C LEU A 850 -24.61 12.87 19.28
N VAL A 851 -23.90 12.74 20.38
CA VAL A 851 -22.87 13.69 20.81
C VAL A 851 -21.50 13.04 20.83
N ARG A 852 -20.54 13.66 20.19
CA ARG A 852 -19.12 13.30 20.23
C ARG A 852 -18.32 14.37 20.93
N VAL A 853 -17.51 13.96 21.86
CA VAL A 853 -16.60 14.82 22.62
C VAL A 853 -15.16 14.37 22.32
N TYR A 854 -14.34 15.32 21.91
CA TYR A 854 -12.93 15.09 21.64
C TYR A 854 -12.09 15.61 22.80
N VAL A 855 -11.33 14.73 23.43
CA VAL A 855 -10.47 15.02 24.57
C VAL A 855 -9.01 14.85 24.16
N ALA A 856 -8.23 15.91 24.21
CA ALA A 856 -6.81 15.88 23.93
C ALA A 856 -5.99 15.63 25.19
N GLN A 857 -5.07 14.69 25.10
CA GLN A 857 -4.13 14.34 26.16
C GLN A 857 -2.70 14.56 25.68
N LYS A 858 -1.92 15.27 26.49
CA LYS A 858 -0.48 15.42 26.29
C LYS A 858 0.23 14.29 27.03
N ARG A 859 0.84 13.36 26.29
CA ARG A 859 1.56 12.21 26.86
C ARG A 859 3.05 12.46 26.82
N LYS A 860 3.68 12.45 28.00
CA LYS A 860 5.12 12.46 28.17
C LYS A 860 5.65 11.04 28.24
N ILE A 861 6.92 10.84 27.87
CA ILE A 861 7.54 9.53 28.01
C ILE A 861 7.64 9.13 29.48
N GLN A 862 7.50 7.84 29.73
CA GLN A 862 7.58 7.24 31.06
C GLN A 862 8.32 5.92 31.00
N ASP A 863 8.64 5.37 32.16
CA ASP A 863 9.22 4.02 32.26
C ASP A 863 8.24 3.00 31.61
N GLY A 864 8.79 2.10 30.80
CA GLY A 864 7.99 1.13 30.07
C GLY A 864 7.64 1.52 28.64
N ASP A 865 7.84 2.76 28.22
CA ASP A 865 7.62 3.18 26.84
C ASP A 865 8.68 2.59 25.90
N LYS A 866 8.27 2.22 24.71
CA LYS A 866 9.16 1.65 23.70
C LYS A 866 9.82 2.73 22.87
N LEU A 867 11.13 2.71 22.79
CA LEU A 867 11.95 3.50 21.88
C LEU A 867 12.65 2.60 20.86
N ALA A 868 12.88 3.12 19.67
CA ALA A 868 13.59 2.41 18.61
C ALA A 868 14.38 3.36 17.73
N GLY A 869 15.45 2.84 17.12
CA GLY A 869 16.14 3.46 16.01
C GLY A 869 15.68 2.90 14.67
N ARG A 870 16.30 3.32 13.59
CA ARG A 870 16.02 2.84 12.22
C ARG A 870 16.65 1.50 11.87
N HIS A 871 17.48 0.93 12.74
CA HIS A 871 18.28 -0.28 12.50
C HIS A 871 17.73 -1.52 13.21
N GLY A 872 16.45 -1.50 13.57
CA GLY A 872 15.84 -2.60 14.32
C GLY A 872 16.27 -2.71 15.78
N ASN A 873 17.00 -1.72 16.28
CA ASN A 873 17.37 -1.59 17.69
C ASN A 873 16.17 -1.04 18.47
N LYS A 874 15.46 -1.90 19.14
CA LYS A 874 14.29 -1.58 19.96
C LYS A 874 14.55 -1.88 21.43
N GLY A 875 14.02 -1.04 22.29
CA GLY A 875 14.11 -1.22 23.72
C GLY A 875 13.04 -0.48 24.49
N VAL A 876 12.86 -0.85 25.71
CA VAL A 876 11.93 -0.23 26.66
C VAL A 876 12.69 0.72 27.55
N ILE A 877 12.13 1.88 27.88
CA ILE A 877 12.72 2.78 28.85
C ILE A 877 12.76 2.07 30.20
N GLY A 878 13.97 1.74 30.67
CA GLY A 878 14.17 1.07 31.95
C GLY A 878 14.27 2.04 33.11
N LYS A 879 14.79 3.23 32.88
CA LYS A 879 14.92 4.28 33.89
C LYS A 879 15.08 5.66 33.26
N ILE A 880 14.46 6.64 33.90
CA ILE A 880 14.66 8.06 33.61
C ILE A 880 15.57 8.63 34.71
N LEU A 881 16.78 9.06 34.35
CA LEU A 881 17.74 9.64 35.28
C LEU A 881 17.65 11.18 35.29
N PRO A 882 17.83 11.80 36.47
CA PRO A 882 18.04 13.24 36.52
C PRO A 882 19.18 13.65 35.59
N LYS A 883 19.08 14.83 34.98
CA LYS A 883 20.11 15.32 34.05
C LYS A 883 21.49 15.46 34.68
N GLU A 884 21.54 15.73 35.98
CA GLU A 884 22.76 15.88 36.78
C GLU A 884 23.51 14.56 36.98
N ASP A 885 22.77 13.43 36.99
CA ASP A 885 23.33 12.08 37.17
C ASP A 885 23.76 11.43 35.87
N MET A 886 23.38 12.01 34.73
CA MET A 886 23.78 11.52 33.42
C MET A 886 25.27 11.71 33.17
N PRO A 887 25.95 10.78 32.47
CA PRO A 887 27.27 11.01 31.94
C PRO A 887 27.34 12.28 31.10
N PHE A 888 28.44 13.00 31.16
CA PHE A 888 28.61 14.25 30.42
C PHE A 888 29.95 14.31 29.68
N LEU A 889 29.97 15.09 28.60
CA LEU A 889 31.16 15.40 27.80
C LEU A 889 32.09 16.39 28.51
N PRO A 890 33.34 16.53 28.06
CA PRO A 890 34.29 17.50 28.66
C PRO A 890 33.77 18.92 28.74
N ASP A 891 32.90 19.34 27.84
CA ASP A 891 32.28 20.67 27.85
C ASP A 891 31.09 20.81 28.83
N GLY A 892 30.77 19.74 29.56
CA GLY A 892 29.65 19.69 30.49
C GLY A 892 28.30 19.31 29.86
N THR A 893 28.23 19.01 28.58
CA THR A 893 26.98 18.58 27.92
C THR A 893 26.59 17.17 28.35
N PRO A 894 25.44 16.96 29.02
CA PRO A 894 25.00 15.65 29.42
C PRO A 894 24.49 14.84 28.20
N VAL A 895 24.67 13.51 28.22
CA VAL A 895 24.10 12.64 27.21
C VAL A 895 22.60 12.47 27.44
N ASP A 896 21.84 12.28 26.35
CA ASP A 896 20.38 12.14 26.40
C ASP A 896 19.94 10.71 26.61
N VAL A 897 20.68 9.77 26.02
CA VAL A 897 20.31 8.35 25.98
C VAL A 897 21.55 7.48 26.19
N ILE A 898 21.40 6.42 26.96
CA ILE A 898 22.44 5.42 27.14
C ILE A 898 21.92 4.07 26.60
N LEU A 899 22.66 3.55 25.62
CA LEU A 899 22.36 2.25 25.01
C LEU A 899 23.38 1.19 25.44
N ASN A 900 22.94 -0.05 25.57
CA ASN A 900 23.82 -1.15 25.93
C ASN A 900 24.64 -1.62 24.73
N THR A 901 25.96 -1.77 24.94
CA THR A 901 26.90 -2.29 23.94
C THR A 901 26.58 -3.73 23.51
N HIS A 902 26.08 -4.56 24.40
CA HIS A 902 25.76 -5.98 24.12
C HIS A 902 24.64 -6.18 23.11
N GLY A 903 23.83 -5.17 22.86
CA GLY A 903 22.74 -5.23 21.88
C GLY A 903 23.19 -5.17 20.41
N VAL A 904 24.46 -4.83 20.14
CA VAL A 904 24.94 -4.58 18.78
C VAL A 904 25.62 -5.82 18.14
N PRO A 905 26.65 -6.45 18.75
CA PRO A 905 27.45 -7.46 18.04
C PRO A 905 26.65 -8.71 17.62
N ARG A 906 25.78 -9.21 18.50
CA ARG A 906 24.98 -10.41 18.22
C ARG A 906 23.86 -10.22 17.19
N ARG A 907 23.47 -8.97 16.95
CA ARG A 907 22.41 -8.59 16.00
C ARG A 907 22.93 -8.10 14.68
N MET A 908 24.22 -7.82 14.60
CA MET A 908 24.92 -7.42 13.37
C MET A 908 24.29 -6.20 12.66
N ASN A 909 23.63 -5.32 13.42
CA ASN A 909 23.10 -4.05 12.92
C ASN A 909 24.08 -2.90 13.17
N ILE A 910 25.22 -2.99 12.53
CA ILE A 910 26.35 -2.06 12.70
C ILE A 910 26.04 -0.68 12.15
N GLY A 911 25.07 -0.59 11.23
CA GLY A 911 24.63 0.69 10.67
C GLY A 911 24.26 1.74 11.72
N GLN A 912 23.75 1.34 12.89
CA GLN A 912 23.47 2.26 14.01
C GLN A 912 24.72 2.97 14.56
N ILE A 913 25.85 2.28 14.58
CA ILE A 913 27.12 2.88 15.04
C ILE A 913 27.64 3.86 13.98
N LEU A 914 27.58 3.48 12.71
CA LEU A 914 27.98 4.36 11.61
C LEU A 914 27.08 5.61 11.54
N GLU A 915 25.79 5.45 11.76
CA GLU A 915 24.86 6.57 11.89
C GLU A 915 25.22 7.49 13.05
N THR A 916 25.56 6.94 14.21
CA THR A 916 25.96 7.71 15.39
C THR A 916 27.22 8.52 15.10
N HIS A 917 28.22 7.94 14.45
CA HIS A 917 29.46 8.64 14.07
C HIS A 917 29.18 9.75 13.05
N LEU A 918 28.43 9.45 12.00
CA LEU A 918 28.07 10.44 10.99
C LEU A 918 27.20 11.55 11.56
N GLY A 919 26.32 11.24 12.51
CA GLY A 919 25.51 12.22 13.23
C GLY A 919 26.38 13.19 14.06
N TRP A 920 27.44 12.69 14.71
CA TRP A 920 28.40 13.55 15.40
C TRP A 920 29.11 14.47 14.41
N ILE A 921 29.59 13.94 13.28
CA ILE A 921 30.25 14.72 12.22
C ILE A 921 29.34 15.86 11.75
N GLY A 922 28.07 15.54 11.44
CA GLY A 922 27.08 16.53 11.01
C GLY A 922 26.79 17.60 12.07
N LYS A 923 26.77 17.22 13.34
CA LYS A 923 26.52 18.14 14.45
C LYS A 923 27.73 19.07 14.74
N ALA A 924 28.94 18.52 14.72
CA ALA A 924 30.14 19.25 14.99
C ALA A 924 30.63 20.10 13.81
N GLY A 925 30.37 19.68 12.59
CA GLY A 925 30.98 20.20 11.39
C GLY A 925 32.40 19.65 11.18
N TRP A 926 32.99 19.88 10.00
CA TRP A 926 34.31 19.36 9.64
C TRP A 926 35.01 20.25 8.62
N ASN A 927 36.31 20.11 8.53
CA ASN A 927 37.12 20.75 7.52
C ASN A 927 38.32 19.84 7.12
N ILE A 928 38.26 19.32 5.90
CA ILE A 928 39.32 18.50 5.35
C ILE A 928 40.48 19.39 4.88
N GLN A 929 41.64 19.22 5.45
CA GLN A 929 42.82 19.95 5.02
C GLN A 929 43.32 19.43 3.69
N VAL A 930 43.32 20.27 2.68
CA VAL A 930 43.88 19.96 1.36
C VAL A 930 45.30 20.53 1.33
N ALA A 931 46.30 19.68 1.44
CA ALA A 931 47.71 20.10 1.40
C ALA A 931 48.20 20.18 -0.07
N ASP A 932 48.73 21.35 -0.46
CA ASP A 932 49.28 21.61 -1.82
C ASP A 932 48.33 21.27 -2.97
N GLY A 933 47.00 21.45 -2.75
CA GLY A 933 45.97 21.10 -3.75
C GLY A 933 45.71 19.60 -3.90
N THR A 934 46.32 18.77 -3.07
CA THR A 934 46.14 17.30 -3.11
C THR A 934 45.21 16.85 -1.99
N ARG A 935 44.12 16.20 -2.33
CA ARG A 935 43.18 15.59 -1.36
C ARG A 935 43.80 14.33 -0.75
N PRO A 936 43.55 14.03 0.52
CA PRO A 936 43.86 12.72 1.09
C PRO A 936 43.26 11.56 0.24
N ASP A 937 43.89 10.40 0.23
CA ASP A 937 43.48 9.26 -0.60
C ASP A 937 42.01 8.85 -0.36
N TRP A 938 41.58 8.88 0.87
CA TRP A 938 40.19 8.57 1.24
C TRP A 938 39.20 9.65 0.79
N ALA A 939 39.63 10.90 0.58
CA ALA A 939 38.79 12.02 0.17
C ALA A 939 38.77 12.27 -1.35
N GLN A 940 39.51 11.50 -2.14
CA GLN A 940 39.64 11.75 -3.59
C GLN A 940 38.31 11.63 -4.35
N ARG A 941 37.40 10.79 -3.87
CA ARG A 941 36.09 10.52 -4.48
C ARG A 941 34.96 11.34 -3.91
N LEU A 942 35.23 12.14 -2.84
CA LEU A 942 34.22 12.96 -2.24
C LEU A 942 33.89 14.17 -3.12
N PRO A 943 32.60 14.54 -3.22
CA PRO A 943 32.18 15.82 -3.81
C PRO A 943 32.87 17.02 -3.15
N GLU A 944 33.02 18.14 -3.86
CA GLU A 944 33.66 19.36 -3.31
C GLU A 944 32.92 19.90 -2.09
N GLU A 945 31.64 19.77 -2.06
CA GLU A 945 30.78 20.19 -0.94
C GLU A 945 31.06 19.45 0.37
N LEU A 946 31.59 18.23 0.29
CA LEU A 946 31.99 17.44 1.46
C LEU A 946 33.39 17.75 1.97
N LEU A 947 34.13 18.69 1.37
CA LEU A 947 35.44 19.08 1.86
C LEU A 947 35.39 19.93 3.16
N SER A 948 34.33 20.70 3.34
CA SER A 948 34.12 21.45 4.57
C SER A 948 32.63 21.75 4.78
N ALA A 949 32.16 21.63 5.99
CA ALA A 949 30.81 22.03 6.37
C ALA A 949 30.79 22.57 7.81
N GLY A 950 29.91 23.51 8.06
CA GLY A 950 29.70 24.07 9.40
C GLY A 950 28.93 23.11 10.32
N PRO A 951 28.79 23.48 11.61
CA PRO A 951 27.97 22.76 12.55
C PRO A 951 26.49 22.67 12.09
N ASP A 952 25.78 21.66 12.58
CA ASP A 952 24.35 21.45 12.29
C ASP A 952 24.04 21.22 10.79
N THR A 953 24.95 20.57 10.09
CA THR A 953 24.77 20.20 8.66
C THR A 953 24.02 18.90 8.50
N ASN A 954 22.91 18.92 7.76
CA ASN A 954 22.16 17.72 7.40
C ASN A 954 22.88 16.96 6.29
N LEU A 955 23.03 15.65 6.49
CA LEU A 955 23.75 14.74 5.61
C LEU A 955 22.80 13.76 4.96
N ALA A 956 23.12 13.33 3.75
CA ALA A 956 22.43 12.26 3.05
C ALA A 956 23.40 11.14 2.69
N THR A 957 23.09 9.93 3.15
CA THR A 957 23.81 8.72 2.79
C THR A 957 22.82 7.75 2.12
N PRO A 958 22.64 7.82 0.79
CA PRO A 958 21.71 6.97 0.08
C PRO A 958 22.00 5.48 0.28
N VAL A 959 20.98 4.67 0.25
CA VAL A 959 21.09 3.22 0.41
C VAL A 959 21.93 2.64 -0.73
N PHE A 960 22.94 1.82 -0.40
CA PHE A 960 23.92 1.20 -1.30
C PHE A 960 24.86 2.15 -2.04
N ASP A 961 24.76 3.46 -1.83
CA ASP A 961 25.64 4.49 -2.41
C ASP A 961 25.95 5.57 -1.37
N GLY A 962 26.29 5.14 -0.17
CA GLY A 962 26.54 6.01 0.97
C GLY A 962 28.01 6.23 1.27
N ALA A 963 28.26 6.82 2.45
CA ALA A 963 29.58 7.04 3.01
C ALA A 963 30.27 5.68 3.30
N ARG A 964 31.55 5.60 3.01
CA ARG A 964 32.40 4.45 3.32
C ARG A 964 33.02 4.58 4.69
N GLU A 965 33.47 3.45 5.25
CA GLU A 965 34.13 3.44 6.57
C GLU A 965 35.42 4.28 6.61
N ASP A 966 36.23 4.23 5.53
CA ASP A 966 37.46 5.04 5.40
C ASP A 966 37.16 6.55 5.31
N GLU A 967 36.06 6.91 4.59
CA GLU A 967 35.56 8.29 4.51
C GLU A 967 35.07 8.78 5.89
N LEU A 968 34.33 7.95 6.61
CA LEU A 968 33.84 8.27 7.95
C LEU A 968 34.98 8.47 8.93
N ALA A 969 35.97 7.58 8.95
CA ALA A 969 37.13 7.70 9.81
C ALA A 969 37.94 8.98 9.51
N GLY A 970 38.08 9.30 8.23
CA GLY A 970 38.78 10.54 7.82
C GLY A 970 38.02 11.81 8.18
N LEU A 971 36.69 11.80 8.00
CA LEU A 971 35.82 12.93 8.42
C LEU A 971 35.80 13.10 9.91
N MET A 972 35.75 12.01 10.69
CA MET A 972 35.80 12.06 12.15
C MET A 972 37.09 12.68 12.64
N ALA A 973 38.23 12.37 12.02
CA ALA A 973 39.53 13.01 12.31
C ALA A 973 39.59 14.48 11.91
N SER A 974 38.68 14.94 11.05
CA SER A 974 38.66 16.32 10.52
C SER A 974 37.55 17.16 11.15
N THR A 975 36.88 16.68 12.21
CA THR A 975 35.81 17.42 12.91
C THR A 975 36.32 18.73 13.52
N LEU A 976 35.46 19.74 13.49
CA LEU A 976 35.78 21.05 14.06
C LEU A 976 35.87 20.98 15.60
N PRO A 977 36.79 21.72 16.22
CA PRO A 977 36.84 21.81 17.66
C PRO A 977 35.62 22.57 18.22
N ASN A 978 35.32 22.34 19.49
CA ASN A 978 34.29 23.08 20.21
C ASN A 978 34.70 24.57 20.43
N ARG A 979 33.85 25.32 21.12
CA ARG A 979 34.12 26.77 21.43
C ARG A 979 35.37 26.97 22.25
N ASP A 980 35.82 25.97 23.00
CA ASP A 980 37.01 26.01 23.82
C ASP A 980 38.28 25.54 23.08
N GLY A 981 38.14 25.18 21.82
CA GLY A 981 39.25 24.72 20.97
C GLY A 981 39.59 23.24 21.12
N GLU A 982 38.75 22.44 21.77
CA GLU A 982 38.97 21.01 22.00
C GLU A 982 38.15 20.15 21.05
N VAL A 983 38.75 19.08 20.55
CA VAL A 983 38.05 18.02 19.80
C VAL A 983 37.56 16.98 20.80
N MET A 984 36.28 16.98 21.07
CA MET A 984 35.68 16.15 22.13
C MET A 984 35.61 14.66 21.78
N VAL A 985 35.39 14.33 20.51
CA VAL A 985 35.30 12.93 20.03
C VAL A 985 36.49 12.65 19.13
N GLY A 986 37.20 11.59 19.43
CA GLY A 986 38.40 11.19 18.67
C GLY A 986 38.08 10.59 17.30
N ALA A 987 39.10 10.35 16.48
CA ALA A 987 38.97 9.72 15.16
C ALA A 987 38.34 8.33 15.19
N ASP A 988 38.33 7.68 16.34
CA ASP A 988 37.70 6.39 16.62
C ASP A 988 36.21 6.49 17.03
N GLY A 989 35.65 7.69 17.02
CA GLY A 989 34.26 7.94 17.43
C GLY A 989 33.99 7.85 18.91
N LYS A 990 35.05 7.93 19.75
CA LYS A 990 34.95 7.81 21.19
C LYS A 990 35.33 9.12 21.89
N ALA A 991 34.68 9.35 23.03
CA ALA A 991 34.96 10.50 23.92
C ALA A 991 35.22 10.00 25.32
N THR A 992 36.00 10.79 26.07
CA THR A 992 36.10 10.62 27.52
C THR A 992 34.88 11.24 28.15
N LEU A 993 34.02 10.40 28.75
CA LEU A 993 32.85 10.87 29.52
C LEU A 993 33.16 10.90 30.98
N PHE A 994 32.47 11.78 31.71
CA PHE A 994 32.53 11.92 33.15
C PHE A 994 31.24 11.44 33.80
N ASP A 995 31.34 10.79 34.94
CA ASP A 995 30.18 10.36 35.72
C ASP A 995 29.50 11.58 36.35
N GLY A 996 28.23 11.82 36.08
CA GLY A 996 27.47 12.94 36.61
C GLY A 996 27.37 12.99 38.13
N ARG A 997 27.49 11.83 38.81
CA ARG A 997 27.36 11.71 40.26
C ARG A 997 28.69 11.99 41.00
N THR A 998 29.82 11.57 40.42
CA THR A 998 31.14 11.66 41.05
C THR A 998 32.01 12.75 40.44
N GLY A 999 31.77 13.14 39.21
CA GLY A 999 32.58 14.02 38.43
C GLY A 999 33.91 13.41 37.95
N GLU A 1000 34.13 12.12 38.15
CA GLU A 1000 35.33 11.40 37.72
C GLU A 1000 35.19 10.88 36.28
N PRO A 1001 36.25 10.85 35.48
CA PRO A 1001 36.25 10.30 34.15
C PRO A 1001 36.06 8.76 34.20
N PHE A 1002 35.33 8.22 33.24
CA PHE A 1002 35.24 6.78 33.07
C PHE A 1002 36.60 6.18 32.65
N PRO A 1003 36.92 4.92 33.05
CA PRO A 1003 38.22 4.32 32.80
C PRO A 1003 38.59 4.15 31.32
N TYR A 1004 37.60 4.10 30.44
CA TYR A 1004 37.79 3.90 29.00
C TYR A 1004 36.95 4.91 28.22
N PRO A 1005 37.45 5.33 27.03
CA PRO A 1005 36.67 6.17 26.14
C PRO A 1005 35.41 5.45 25.65
N ILE A 1006 34.32 6.18 25.50
CA ILE A 1006 32.99 5.69 25.20
C ILE A 1006 32.53 6.18 23.82
N ALA A 1007 31.88 5.31 23.03
CA ALA A 1007 31.31 5.72 21.76
C ALA A 1007 30.15 6.68 21.98
N VAL A 1008 30.23 7.87 21.39
CA VAL A 1008 29.26 8.96 21.55
C VAL A 1008 28.95 9.58 20.20
N GLY A 1009 27.74 9.96 20.06
CA GLY A 1009 27.28 10.66 18.86
C GLY A 1009 25.81 10.96 18.85
#